data_7d9d658174b7376e7c6620cf4d8183ba
#
_entry.id   7d9d658174b7376e7c6620cf4d8183ba
#
_cell.length_a   1.000
_cell.length_b   1.000
_cell.length_c   1.000
_cell.angle_alpha   90.00
_cell.angle_beta   90.00
_cell.angle_gamma   90.00
#
_symmetry.space_group_name_H-M   'P 1'
#
loop_
_entity.id
_entity.type
_entity.pdbx_description
1 polymer ?
#
loop_
_entity_poly.entity_id
_entity_poly.type
_entity_poly.pdbx_seq_one_letter_code
_entity_poly.pdbx_strand_id
1 'polypeptide(L)'
;MNKSFYYIIVTITLLFSKDMSHQYYKYNDNGRIIIPDNSVIQKLPKDGGKYWNRLIFESSPYLLQHAANPVDWYPWSEEAFLKAKELDKPIFLSIGYTTCHWCHVMEHESFEDNEIAKLMNETFINIKVDREERPDIDNVYMEVTQMVNGRGGWPMTIVMTPDKKPFFAGTYFPKKTRSKRIGMIELVPSIEKMWKTNRDSILTDAKDITQKLMNNQTSLSSNEILRDDILDRSFSYYLKRYDDIYGGFGDPPKFPKPHDYMFLSRYYAKTNNKKALDIVEFSLKKMREGGIYDQIGYGFHRYSTDKKWLIPHFEKMLYDQAMLIHAYLDAYLVTKDIFYQRVVDEIITYVIRDMTSESGAFYSAEDADSEGEEGVFYVWKTNEINDLLGDNDAKLIIDYYNLNEKGNWPEGRRHGKTNILHINQDSSVVAKKYLLTNGLFHKKIYDLNNKLFKYRENRVHPQKDDKILTDWNGLMISAIARSARIFNNDNYGKYAVAAMNFISKNLKQKDGKLLKRYRNGNAGLDGVLDDYAYIIWGLIELYQYNFDPKYLEQAILLSDYQLNHFWDKENGGFFFTSDIAEELLVRSKEIYDGAIPSGNSVSTNNFIRLGRILHRSDYEDIANDLLVSFGRKINRYGPAYAQNLNAIDFIEGPSYEVIVIGKTNKKTDQVLNELNSFKHDRKIVIYINDDNREKMTKLIPFLQHFPQHKDSEPWIYVCKNFTCELPTQDLEKVKELLEK
;
A
#
# COMPACT_ATOMS: atom_id res chain seq x y z
N MET A 1 42.39 36.99 -36.62
CA MET A 1 41.45 37.50 -35.62
C MET A 1 40.34 36.50 -35.47
N ASN A 2 40.45 35.74 -34.65
CA ASN A 2 40.25 35.24 -33.31
C ASN A 2 38.98 34.43 -33.18
N LYS A 3 39.15 33.10 -33.39
CA LYS A 3 38.12 32.08 -33.01
C LYS A 3 37.88 32.00 -31.49
N SER A 4 38.73 32.66 -30.68
CA SER A 4 38.59 32.69 -29.21
C SER A 4 37.52 33.63 -28.70
N PHE A 5 37.05 34.61 -29.47
CA PHE A 5 36.03 35.56 -29.02
C PHE A 5 34.59 34.98 -29.13
N TYR A 6 34.37 34.01 -30.04
CA TYR A 6 33.06 33.37 -30.21
C TYR A 6 32.78 32.34 -29.12
N TYR A 7 33.81 31.68 -28.56
CA TYR A 7 33.64 30.70 -27.47
C TYR A 7 33.36 31.38 -26.13
N ILE A 8 33.84 32.57 -25.88
CA ILE A 8 33.59 33.32 -24.62
C ILE A 8 32.15 33.86 -24.59
N ILE A 9 31.62 34.32 -25.72
CA ILE A 9 30.24 34.84 -25.78
C ILE A 9 29.20 33.70 -25.66
N VAL A 10 29.45 32.51 -26.25
CA VAL A 10 28.55 31.35 -26.14
C VAL A 10 28.60 30.74 -24.74
N THR A 11 29.77 30.75 -24.09
CA THR A 11 29.89 30.24 -22.68
C THR A 11 29.27 31.21 -21.68
N ILE A 12 29.34 32.54 -21.92
CA ILE A 12 28.71 33.56 -21.07
C ILE A 12 27.18 33.54 -21.26
N THR A 13 26.65 33.29 -22.46
CA THR A 13 25.19 33.22 -22.69
C THR A 13 24.58 31.92 -22.12
N LEU A 14 25.34 30.84 -22.07
CA LEU A 14 24.91 29.58 -21.42
C LEU A 14 25.00 29.67 -19.88
N LEU A 15 25.93 30.45 -19.33
CA LEU A 15 26.02 30.74 -17.90
C LEU A 15 24.90 31.69 -17.41
N PHE A 16 24.52 32.69 -18.26
CA PHE A 16 23.44 33.61 -17.89
C PHE A 16 22.02 33.03 -17.98
N SER A 17 21.78 31.94 -18.72
CA SER A 17 20.47 31.28 -18.75
C SER A 17 20.25 30.29 -17.58
N LYS A 18 21.31 29.84 -16.93
CA LYS A 18 21.25 29.00 -15.74
C LYS A 18 21.13 29.77 -14.42
N ASP A 19 21.51 31.04 -14.42
CA ASP A 19 21.73 31.80 -13.16
C ASP A 19 20.50 32.57 -12.66
N MET A 20 19.44 32.75 -13.45
CA MET A 20 18.27 33.53 -13.02
C MET A 20 17.26 32.70 -12.20
N SER A 21 17.19 31.36 -12.37
CA SER A 21 16.32 30.50 -11.60
C SER A 21 16.87 30.21 -10.19
N HIS A 22 18.18 30.08 -10.05
CA HIS A 22 18.84 29.81 -8.74
C HIS A 22 18.78 30.99 -7.76
N GLN A 23 18.41 32.18 -8.19
CA GLN A 23 18.32 33.35 -7.30
C GLN A 23 17.05 33.37 -6.45
N TYR A 24 16.00 32.64 -6.85
CA TYR A 24 14.68 32.66 -6.20
C TYR A 24 14.27 31.35 -5.53
N TYR A 25 14.80 30.21 -5.99
CA TYR A 25 14.50 28.91 -5.44
C TYR A 25 15.70 28.32 -4.71
N LYS A 26 15.46 27.75 -3.54
CA LYS A 26 16.45 26.91 -2.85
C LYS A 26 16.11 25.44 -3.14
N TYR A 27 17.14 24.64 -3.32
CA TYR A 27 17.00 23.21 -3.60
C TYR A 27 17.62 22.41 -2.45
N ASN A 28 17.02 21.28 -2.12
CA ASN A 28 17.60 20.31 -1.18
C ASN A 28 18.63 19.42 -1.90
N ASP A 29 19.27 18.51 -1.16
CA ASP A 29 20.29 17.61 -1.69
C ASP A 29 19.77 16.64 -2.76
N ASN A 30 18.46 16.40 -2.82
CA ASN A 30 17.80 15.64 -3.88
C ASN A 30 17.45 16.49 -5.13
N GLY A 31 17.90 17.74 -5.17
CA GLY A 31 17.61 18.65 -6.29
C GLY A 31 16.16 19.16 -6.33
N ARG A 32 15.39 18.99 -5.27
CA ARG A 32 13.99 19.44 -5.19
C ARG A 32 13.87 20.81 -4.53
N ILE A 33 12.90 21.57 -4.99
CA ILE A 33 12.63 22.92 -4.47
C ILE A 33 12.23 22.85 -3.00
N ILE A 34 12.87 23.68 -2.18
CA ILE A 34 12.53 23.88 -0.77
C ILE A 34 11.33 24.83 -0.70
N ILE A 35 10.23 24.32 -0.17
CA ILE A 35 9.01 25.08 0.04
C ILE A 35 9.24 26.13 1.15
N PRO A 36 8.81 27.39 0.96
CA PRO A 36 8.94 28.43 1.99
C PRO A 36 8.14 28.12 3.24
N ASP A 37 8.53 28.78 4.33
CA ASP A 37 7.78 28.69 5.58
C ASP A 37 6.33 29.21 5.44
N ASN A 38 5.41 28.66 6.22
CA ASN A 38 4.00 29.04 6.20
C ASN A 38 3.76 30.56 6.36
N SER A 39 4.63 31.26 7.12
CA SER A 39 4.54 32.72 7.30
C SER A 39 4.82 33.49 6.01
N VAL A 40 5.57 32.90 5.06
CA VAL A 40 5.82 33.45 3.72
C VAL A 40 4.65 33.09 2.80
N ILE A 41 4.23 31.81 2.81
CA ILE A 41 3.13 31.31 1.97
C ILE A 41 1.84 32.12 2.22
N GLN A 42 1.49 32.38 3.47
CA GLN A 42 0.28 33.16 3.83
C GLN A 42 0.26 34.58 3.26
N LYS A 43 1.38 35.13 2.83
CA LYS A 43 1.49 36.48 2.22
C LYS A 43 1.44 36.45 0.69
N LEU A 44 1.46 35.27 0.08
CA LEU A 44 1.37 35.14 -1.38
C LEU A 44 -0.04 35.49 -1.88
N PRO A 45 -0.13 36.03 -3.12
CA PRO A 45 -1.42 36.14 -3.81
C PRO A 45 -2.10 34.77 -3.95
N LYS A 46 -3.41 34.73 -4.08
CA LYS A 46 -4.20 33.48 -4.20
C LYS A 46 -3.79 32.57 -5.35
N ASP A 47 -3.22 33.12 -6.40
CA ASP A 47 -2.69 32.40 -7.56
C ASP A 47 -1.24 31.93 -7.38
N GLY A 48 -0.61 32.18 -6.22
CA GLY A 48 0.80 31.91 -5.93
C GLY A 48 1.74 33.04 -6.33
N GLY A 49 1.33 33.95 -7.20
CA GLY A 49 2.10 35.10 -7.66
C GLY A 49 3.16 34.78 -8.72
N LYS A 50 4.26 35.52 -8.76
CA LYS A 50 5.23 35.46 -9.86
C LYS A 50 6.02 34.14 -9.92
N TYR A 51 6.26 33.49 -8.77
CA TYR A 51 7.21 32.36 -8.68
C TYR A 51 6.54 31.03 -8.36
N TRP A 52 5.31 31.06 -7.94
CA TRP A 52 4.54 29.87 -7.53
C TRP A 52 3.21 29.85 -8.27
N ASN A 53 2.67 28.66 -8.43
CA ASN A 53 1.28 28.47 -8.81
C ASN A 53 0.44 28.10 -7.57
N ARG A 54 -0.87 27.82 -7.73
CA ARG A 54 -1.81 27.59 -6.63
C ARG A 54 -1.48 26.38 -5.77
N LEU A 55 -0.68 25.45 -6.27
CA LEU A 55 -0.29 24.25 -5.52
C LEU A 55 0.58 24.57 -4.30
N ILE A 56 1.14 25.77 -4.20
CA ILE A 56 1.93 26.20 -3.02
C ILE A 56 1.11 26.21 -1.73
N PHE A 57 -0.23 26.28 -1.82
CA PHE A 57 -1.14 26.28 -0.67
C PHE A 57 -1.60 24.88 -0.26
N GLU A 58 -1.19 23.85 -1.02
CA GLU A 58 -1.58 22.46 -0.75
C GLU A 58 -0.72 21.82 0.34
N SER A 59 -1.23 20.72 0.90
CA SER A 59 -0.52 19.96 1.93
C SER A 59 0.23 18.73 1.35
N SER A 60 -0.17 18.25 0.18
CA SER A 60 0.45 17.09 -0.46
C SER A 60 1.90 17.39 -0.86
N PRO A 61 2.89 16.57 -0.47
CA PRO A 61 4.26 16.68 -0.99
C PRO A 61 4.31 16.63 -2.50
N TYR A 62 3.50 15.79 -3.14
CA TYR A 62 3.41 15.67 -4.59
C TYR A 62 2.94 16.96 -5.26
N LEU A 63 1.89 17.60 -4.74
CA LEU A 63 1.40 18.85 -5.29
C LEU A 63 2.42 19.99 -5.08
N LEU A 64 3.05 20.02 -3.92
CA LEU A 64 4.09 21.00 -3.60
C LEU A 64 5.32 20.89 -4.51
N GLN A 65 5.70 19.68 -4.94
CA GLN A 65 6.78 19.50 -5.93
C GLN A 65 6.52 20.29 -7.21
N HIS A 66 5.27 20.36 -7.64
CA HIS A 66 4.84 21.06 -8.85
C HIS A 66 4.50 22.55 -8.66
N ALA A 67 4.61 23.06 -7.43
CA ALA A 67 4.19 24.42 -7.10
C ALA A 67 5.03 25.52 -7.82
N ALA A 68 6.27 25.22 -8.22
CA ALA A 68 7.15 26.12 -8.95
C ALA A 68 7.21 25.86 -10.46
N ASN A 69 6.46 24.90 -10.99
CA ASN A 69 6.40 24.67 -12.43
C ASN A 69 5.85 25.92 -13.16
N PRO A 70 6.35 26.22 -14.37
CA PRO A 70 5.79 27.28 -15.19
C PRO A 70 4.39 26.98 -15.75
N VAL A 71 3.92 25.74 -15.66
CA VAL A 71 2.52 25.38 -15.90
C VAL A 71 1.66 25.94 -14.77
N ASP A 72 0.59 26.66 -15.12
CA ASP A 72 -0.38 27.22 -14.18
C ASP A 72 -1.31 26.12 -13.63
N TRP A 73 -0.80 25.39 -12.62
CA TRP A 73 -1.50 24.30 -11.99
C TRP A 73 -2.54 24.78 -10.99
N TYR A 74 -3.69 24.17 -11.05
CA TYR A 74 -4.76 24.22 -10.06
C TYR A 74 -4.81 22.91 -9.27
N PRO A 75 -5.15 22.92 -7.98
CA PRO A 75 -5.66 21.72 -7.32
C PRO A 75 -7.05 21.36 -7.90
N TRP A 76 -7.55 20.17 -7.61
CA TRP A 76 -8.93 19.80 -7.93
C TRP A 76 -9.87 20.65 -7.09
N SER A 77 -10.49 21.65 -7.70
CA SER A 77 -11.26 22.67 -7.03
C SER A 77 -12.35 23.26 -7.91
N GLU A 78 -13.40 23.77 -7.28
CA GLU A 78 -14.49 24.46 -7.99
C GLU A 78 -13.98 25.69 -8.77
N GLU A 79 -12.94 26.39 -8.26
CA GLU A 79 -12.30 27.50 -8.96
C GLU A 79 -11.80 27.07 -10.34
N ALA A 80 -11.13 25.93 -10.44
CA ALA A 80 -10.62 25.42 -11.71
C ALA A 80 -11.75 25.11 -12.70
N PHE A 81 -12.83 24.49 -12.25
CA PHE A 81 -13.96 24.13 -13.10
C PHE A 81 -14.74 25.35 -13.58
N LEU A 82 -14.99 26.30 -12.72
CA LEU A 82 -15.61 27.58 -13.10
C LEU A 82 -14.74 28.34 -14.11
N LYS A 83 -13.42 28.36 -13.89
CA LYS A 83 -12.50 29.02 -14.83
C LYS A 83 -12.46 28.33 -16.20
N ALA A 84 -12.55 27.00 -16.22
CA ALA A 84 -12.65 26.25 -17.48
C ALA A 84 -13.94 26.59 -18.25
N LYS A 85 -15.06 26.74 -17.55
CA LYS A 85 -16.36 27.16 -18.14
C LYS A 85 -16.31 28.60 -18.64
N GLU A 86 -15.78 29.53 -17.82
CA GLU A 86 -15.68 30.94 -18.16
C GLU A 86 -14.84 31.18 -19.44
N LEU A 87 -13.71 30.47 -19.56
CA LEU A 87 -12.78 30.64 -20.68
C LEU A 87 -13.05 29.69 -21.85
N ASP A 88 -14.06 28.83 -21.73
CA ASP A 88 -14.38 27.75 -22.70
C ASP A 88 -13.16 26.90 -23.06
N LYS A 89 -12.34 26.54 -22.06
CA LYS A 89 -11.16 25.70 -22.22
C LYS A 89 -11.40 24.28 -21.74
N PRO A 90 -10.82 23.26 -22.43
CA PRO A 90 -10.79 21.92 -21.87
C PRO A 90 -9.88 21.87 -20.66
N ILE A 91 -10.05 20.85 -19.83
CA ILE A 91 -9.23 20.62 -18.63
C ILE A 91 -8.19 19.56 -18.93
N PHE A 92 -6.92 19.84 -18.60
CA PHE A 92 -5.84 18.87 -18.57
C PHE A 92 -5.66 18.41 -17.12
N LEU A 93 -6.04 17.17 -16.84
CA LEU A 93 -5.91 16.55 -15.52
C LEU A 93 -4.71 15.62 -15.50
N SER A 94 -3.76 15.88 -14.62
CA SER A 94 -2.58 15.04 -14.36
C SER A 94 -2.65 14.43 -12.97
N ILE A 95 -2.65 13.10 -12.88
CA ILE A 95 -2.72 12.36 -11.62
C ILE A 95 -1.44 11.55 -11.43
N GLY A 96 -0.87 11.61 -10.23
CA GLY A 96 0.34 10.88 -9.85
C GLY A 96 0.49 10.83 -8.33
N TYR A 97 1.71 10.60 -7.85
CA TYR A 97 2.05 10.55 -6.43
C TYR A 97 3.53 10.86 -6.21
N THR A 98 3.91 11.14 -4.97
CA THR A 98 5.23 11.71 -4.60
C THR A 98 6.41 10.85 -5.07
N THR A 99 6.33 9.53 -4.91
CA THR A 99 7.45 8.60 -5.16
C THR A 99 7.43 8.00 -6.57
N CYS A 100 6.61 8.56 -7.47
CA CYS A 100 6.41 8.07 -8.83
C CYS A 100 7.54 8.52 -9.77
N HIS A 101 8.55 7.67 -10.02
CA HIS A 101 9.66 7.96 -10.93
C HIS A 101 9.23 8.52 -12.31
N TRP A 102 8.29 7.89 -13.01
CA TRP A 102 7.81 8.36 -14.31
C TRP A 102 7.03 9.69 -14.24
N CYS A 103 6.47 10.04 -13.06
CA CYS A 103 5.89 11.35 -12.83
C CYS A 103 6.98 12.42 -12.79
N HIS A 104 8.13 12.14 -12.13
CA HIS A 104 9.30 13.03 -12.12
C HIS A 104 9.90 13.19 -13.51
N VAL A 105 10.02 12.09 -14.28
CA VAL A 105 10.49 12.16 -15.67
C VAL A 105 9.60 13.07 -16.51
N MET A 106 8.27 12.97 -16.39
CA MET A 106 7.34 13.84 -17.13
C MET A 106 7.38 15.29 -16.65
N GLU A 107 7.62 15.51 -15.36
CA GLU A 107 7.83 16.84 -14.77
C GLU A 107 9.04 17.52 -15.41
N HIS A 108 10.21 16.89 -15.34
CA HIS A 108 11.46 17.46 -15.86
C HIS A 108 11.46 17.62 -17.38
N GLU A 109 10.87 16.68 -18.12
CA GLU A 109 10.82 16.75 -19.58
C GLU A 109 9.79 17.75 -20.11
N SER A 110 8.67 17.96 -19.38
CA SER A 110 7.52 18.70 -19.92
C SER A 110 7.04 19.84 -19.02
N PHE A 111 6.78 19.58 -17.72
CA PHE A 111 6.10 20.56 -16.88
C PHE A 111 7.01 21.69 -16.40
N GLU A 112 8.33 21.49 -16.37
CA GLU A 112 9.34 22.51 -16.09
C GLU A 112 9.77 23.26 -17.37
N ASP A 113 9.37 22.79 -18.55
CA ASP A 113 9.74 23.39 -19.82
C ASP A 113 8.82 24.58 -20.18
N ASN A 114 9.40 25.76 -20.38
CA ASN A 114 8.65 26.98 -20.66
C ASN A 114 7.86 26.96 -21.98
N GLU A 115 8.33 26.23 -23.01
CA GLU A 115 7.63 26.11 -24.30
C GLU A 115 6.34 25.25 -24.12
N ILE A 116 6.47 24.12 -23.45
CA ILE A 116 5.33 23.25 -23.15
C ILE A 116 4.35 23.94 -22.20
N ALA A 117 4.87 24.59 -21.14
CA ALA A 117 4.02 25.30 -20.18
C ALA A 117 3.19 26.40 -20.86
N LYS A 118 3.79 27.15 -21.80
CA LYS A 118 3.06 28.16 -22.58
C LYS A 118 1.91 27.53 -23.36
N LEU A 119 2.20 26.44 -24.11
CA LEU A 119 1.16 25.73 -24.89
C LEU A 119 0.04 25.20 -23.98
N MET A 120 0.40 24.62 -22.84
CA MET A 120 -0.58 24.09 -21.87
C MET A 120 -1.45 25.19 -21.28
N ASN A 121 -0.85 26.31 -20.84
CA ASN A 121 -1.58 27.43 -20.23
C ASN A 121 -2.50 28.15 -21.22
N GLU A 122 -2.10 28.21 -22.51
CA GLU A 122 -2.94 28.78 -23.57
C GLU A 122 -4.14 27.88 -23.89
N THR A 123 -3.96 26.55 -23.85
CA THR A 123 -4.94 25.57 -24.31
C THR A 123 -5.89 25.13 -23.19
N PHE A 124 -5.39 24.87 -21.98
CA PHE A 124 -6.11 24.18 -20.91
C PHE A 124 -6.29 25.03 -19.65
N ILE A 125 -7.18 24.59 -18.78
CA ILE A 125 -7.05 24.75 -17.35
C ILE A 125 -6.38 23.47 -16.84
N ASN A 126 -5.21 23.62 -16.20
CA ASN A 126 -4.36 22.49 -15.81
C ASN A 126 -4.64 22.12 -14.35
N ILE A 127 -5.09 20.89 -14.11
CA ILE A 127 -5.39 20.39 -12.76
C ILE A 127 -4.39 19.28 -12.40
N LYS A 128 -3.85 19.35 -11.18
CA LYS A 128 -2.97 18.34 -10.61
C LYS A 128 -3.63 17.64 -9.43
N VAL A 129 -3.55 16.30 -9.37
CA VAL A 129 -4.14 15.50 -8.30
C VAL A 129 -3.12 14.51 -7.76
N ASP A 130 -3.01 14.44 -6.43
CA ASP A 130 -2.32 13.37 -5.72
C ASP A 130 -3.29 12.20 -5.52
N ARG A 131 -3.00 11.05 -6.15
CA ARG A 131 -3.84 9.86 -6.06
C ARG A 131 -3.93 9.28 -4.65
N GLU A 132 -2.96 9.55 -3.81
CA GLU A 132 -2.92 9.04 -2.43
C GLU A 132 -3.84 9.85 -1.52
N GLU A 133 -4.01 11.14 -1.81
CA GLU A 133 -4.97 12.01 -1.12
C GLU A 133 -6.39 11.91 -1.70
N ARG A 134 -6.50 11.73 -3.04
CA ARG A 134 -7.78 11.65 -3.77
C ARG A 134 -7.89 10.35 -4.59
N PRO A 135 -7.85 9.18 -3.91
CA PRO A 135 -8.01 7.89 -4.58
C PRO A 135 -9.37 7.73 -5.25
N ASP A 136 -10.38 8.46 -4.85
CA ASP A 136 -11.71 8.54 -5.46
C ASP A 136 -11.65 9.08 -6.89
N ILE A 137 -10.90 10.16 -7.11
CA ILE A 137 -10.66 10.72 -8.45
C ILE A 137 -9.79 9.77 -9.27
N ASP A 138 -8.71 9.26 -8.68
CA ASP A 138 -7.80 8.32 -9.34
C ASP A 138 -8.56 7.09 -9.87
N ASN A 139 -9.38 6.45 -9.05
CA ASN A 139 -10.14 5.24 -9.43
C ASN A 139 -11.07 5.50 -10.62
N VAL A 140 -11.84 6.59 -10.59
CA VAL A 140 -12.77 6.94 -11.67
C VAL A 140 -12.04 7.13 -13.00
N TYR A 141 -10.96 7.92 -13.01
CA TYR A 141 -10.24 8.21 -14.26
C TYR A 141 -9.25 7.10 -14.65
N MET A 142 -8.81 6.25 -13.72
CA MET A 142 -8.07 5.03 -14.04
C MET A 142 -8.93 4.03 -14.81
N GLU A 143 -10.21 3.86 -14.41
CA GLU A 143 -11.15 3.02 -15.15
C GLU A 143 -11.34 3.56 -16.58
N VAL A 144 -11.51 4.87 -16.74
CA VAL A 144 -11.55 5.52 -18.07
C VAL A 144 -10.28 5.22 -18.86
N THR A 145 -9.11 5.37 -18.24
CA THR A 145 -7.82 5.12 -18.91
C THR A 145 -7.69 3.68 -19.39
N GLN A 146 -8.11 2.73 -18.56
CA GLN A 146 -8.12 1.30 -18.90
C GLN A 146 -9.15 0.98 -20.01
N MET A 147 -10.33 1.60 -19.97
CA MET A 147 -11.35 1.42 -21.03
C MET A 147 -10.88 1.92 -22.39
N VAL A 148 -10.16 3.06 -22.42
CA VAL A 148 -9.70 3.68 -23.67
C VAL A 148 -8.42 3.02 -24.21
N ASN A 149 -7.46 2.67 -23.33
CA ASN A 149 -6.12 2.23 -23.71
C ASN A 149 -5.85 0.73 -23.47
N GLY A 150 -6.81 0.00 -22.86
CA GLY A 150 -6.61 -1.42 -22.47
C GLY A 150 -5.69 -1.61 -21.26
N ARG A 151 -5.04 -0.56 -20.77
CA ARG A 151 -4.14 -0.54 -19.60
C ARG A 151 -4.12 0.84 -18.96
N GLY A 152 -3.78 0.89 -17.67
CA GLY A 152 -3.57 2.13 -16.91
C GLY A 152 -2.19 2.21 -16.30
N GLY A 153 -1.92 3.27 -15.55
CA GLY A 153 -0.66 3.52 -14.83
C GLY A 153 -0.43 5.01 -14.62
N TRP A 154 0.57 5.33 -13.83
CA TRP A 154 0.97 6.70 -13.52
C TRP A 154 2.32 7.05 -14.16
N PRO A 155 2.51 8.36 -14.53
CA PRO A 155 1.53 9.44 -14.44
C PRO A 155 0.31 9.14 -15.31
N MET A 156 -0.89 9.54 -14.86
CA MET A 156 -2.12 9.45 -15.64
C MET A 156 -2.47 10.82 -16.20
N THR A 157 -2.79 10.88 -17.48
CA THR A 157 -3.17 12.10 -18.20
C THR A 157 -4.58 11.95 -18.75
N ILE A 158 -5.46 12.86 -18.37
CA ILE A 158 -6.84 12.91 -18.85
C ILE A 158 -7.08 14.29 -19.45
N VAL A 159 -7.75 14.35 -20.62
CA VAL A 159 -8.33 15.60 -21.08
C VAL A 159 -9.85 15.47 -21.06
N MET A 160 -10.49 16.46 -20.44
CA MET A 160 -11.92 16.42 -20.19
C MET A 160 -12.59 17.78 -20.46
N THR A 161 -13.90 17.75 -20.62
CA THR A 161 -14.72 18.95 -20.73
C THR A 161 -14.78 19.71 -19.39
N PRO A 162 -15.19 20.99 -19.37
CA PRO A 162 -15.42 21.72 -18.12
C PRO A 162 -16.41 21.04 -17.15
N ASP A 163 -17.26 20.12 -17.65
CA ASP A 163 -18.19 19.32 -16.87
C ASP A 163 -17.58 17.97 -16.41
N LYS A 164 -16.24 17.88 -16.31
CA LYS A 164 -15.48 16.73 -15.83
C LYS A 164 -15.58 15.48 -16.74
N LYS A 165 -16.22 15.54 -17.93
CA LYS A 165 -16.41 14.38 -18.83
C LYS A 165 -15.17 14.15 -19.70
N PRO A 166 -14.50 12.99 -19.58
CA PRO A 166 -13.26 12.70 -20.30
C PRO A 166 -13.51 12.40 -21.78
N PHE A 167 -12.67 12.92 -22.67
CA PHE A 167 -12.65 12.58 -24.10
C PHE A 167 -11.28 12.10 -24.60
N PHE A 168 -10.23 12.22 -23.76
CA PHE A 168 -8.92 11.69 -24.05
C PHE A 168 -8.28 11.15 -22.76
N ALA A 169 -7.59 10.02 -22.86
CA ALA A 169 -6.88 9.41 -21.74
C ALA A 169 -5.53 8.85 -22.20
N GLY A 170 -4.53 8.93 -21.34
CA GLY A 170 -3.21 8.37 -21.55
C GLY A 170 -2.43 8.23 -20.25
N THR A 171 -1.16 7.86 -20.39
CA THR A 171 -0.24 7.81 -19.26
C THR A 171 0.88 8.82 -19.47
N TYR A 172 2.13 8.40 -19.46
CA TYR A 172 3.28 9.24 -19.72
C TYR A 172 3.37 9.69 -21.18
N PHE A 173 3.64 11.00 -21.41
CA PHE A 173 3.95 11.62 -22.69
C PHE A 173 5.32 12.31 -22.62
N PRO A 174 6.28 12.00 -23.53
CA PRO A 174 7.55 12.69 -23.59
C PRO A 174 7.39 14.15 -24.12
N LYS A 175 8.38 15.01 -23.94
CA LYS A 175 8.37 16.36 -24.52
C LYS A 175 8.16 16.34 -26.04
N LYS A 176 8.95 15.51 -26.76
CA LYS A 176 8.89 15.35 -28.23
C LYS A 176 8.54 13.92 -28.58
N THR A 177 7.86 13.73 -29.71
CA THR A 177 7.51 12.39 -30.23
C THR A 177 8.74 11.49 -30.29
N ARG A 178 8.65 10.33 -29.63
CA ARG A 178 9.69 9.28 -29.61
C ARG A 178 9.09 7.94 -30.01
N SER A 179 9.65 7.30 -31.03
CA SER A 179 9.16 6.01 -31.54
C SER A 179 7.67 6.08 -31.91
N LYS A 180 6.81 5.43 -31.16
CA LYS A 180 5.34 5.38 -31.37
C LYS A 180 4.56 6.27 -30.38
N ARG A 181 5.23 7.03 -29.51
CA ARG A 181 4.56 7.90 -28.51
C ARG A 181 4.63 9.34 -28.96
N ILE A 182 3.46 9.96 -29.12
CA ILE A 182 3.32 11.39 -29.40
C ILE A 182 3.92 12.20 -28.23
N GLY A 183 4.58 13.29 -28.52
CA GLY A 183 5.12 14.22 -27.53
C GLY A 183 4.12 15.31 -27.15
N MET A 184 4.37 15.96 -26.01
CA MET A 184 3.52 17.06 -25.52
C MET A 184 3.49 18.24 -26.51
N ILE A 185 4.60 18.51 -27.18
CA ILE A 185 4.69 19.63 -28.16
C ILE A 185 3.79 19.45 -29.37
N GLU A 186 3.46 18.22 -29.74
CA GLU A 186 2.54 17.88 -30.82
C GLU A 186 1.12 17.60 -30.30
N LEU A 187 1.01 16.99 -29.12
CA LEU A 187 -0.28 16.59 -28.52
C LEU A 187 -1.12 17.82 -28.16
N VAL A 188 -0.54 18.79 -27.46
CA VAL A 188 -1.28 19.96 -26.96
C VAL A 188 -1.91 20.78 -28.08
N PRO A 189 -1.18 21.18 -29.16
CA PRO A 189 -1.79 21.89 -30.30
C PRO A 189 -2.83 21.04 -31.04
N SER A 190 -2.65 19.71 -31.10
CA SER A 190 -3.62 18.82 -31.73
C SER A 190 -4.96 18.83 -31.00
N ILE A 191 -4.93 18.78 -29.66
CA ILE A 191 -6.13 18.86 -28.83
C ILE A 191 -6.79 20.24 -28.95
N GLU A 192 -5.99 21.33 -28.93
CA GLU A 192 -6.50 22.68 -29.12
C GLU A 192 -7.25 22.82 -30.44
N LYS A 193 -6.65 22.34 -31.52
CA LYS A 193 -7.29 22.35 -32.85
C LYS A 193 -8.59 21.58 -32.84
N MET A 194 -8.59 20.34 -32.30
CA MET A 194 -9.80 19.52 -32.21
C MET A 194 -10.90 20.21 -31.39
N TRP A 195 -10.54 20.81 -30.25
CA TRP A 195 -11.48 21.56 -29.41
C TRP A 195 -12.15 22.73 -30.13
N LYS A 196 -11.40 23.43 -31.01
CA LYS A 196 -11.93 24.56 -31.81
C LYS A 196 -12.70 24.13 -33.05
N THR A 197 -12.32 23.02 -33.70
CA THR A 197 -12.86 22.67 -35.02
C THR A 197 -13.80 21.48 -35.05
N ASN A 198 -13.73 20.58 -34.03
CA ASN A 198 -14.50 19.33 -34.00
C ASN A 198 -15.23 19.15 -32.66
N ARG A 199 -15.79 20.25 -32.14
CA ARG A 199 -16.42 20.33 -30.82
C ARG A 199 -17.51 19.28 -30.61
N ASP A 200 -18.42 19.15 -31.56
CA ASP A 200 -19.56 18.23 -31.44
C ASP A 200 -19.13 16.77 -31.33
N SER A 201 -18.08 16.38 -32.06
CA SER A 201 -17.50 15.05 -31.96
C SER A 201 -16.92 14.81 -30.56
N ILE A 202 -16.13 15.77 -30.04
CA ILE A 202 -15.57 15.69 -28.69
C ILE A 202 -16.66 15.53 -27.62
N LEU A 203 -17.72 16.30 -27.69
CA LEU A 203 -18.83 16.23 -26.73
C LEU A 203 -19.59 14.90 -26.82
N THR A 204 -19.69 14.34 -28.02
CA THR A 204 -20.29 13.01 -28.26
C THR A 204 -19.37 11.92 -27.62
N ASP A 205 -18.07 11.94 -27.93
CA ASP A 205 -17.12 10.99 -27.39
C ASP A 205 -17.06 11.04 -25.85
N ALA A 206 -17.06 12.25 -25.27
CA ALA A 206 -17.09 12.46 -23.82
C ALA A 206 -18.36 11.88 -23.17
N LYS A 207 -19.51 12.04 -23.83
CA LYS A 207 -20.79 11.47 -23.38
C LYS A 207 -20.74 9.93 -23.44
N ASP A 208 -20.25 9.37 -24.55
CA ASP A 208 -20.19 7.93 -24.76
C ASP A 208 -19.26 7.23 -23.77
N ILE A 209 -18.07 7.83 -23.51
CA ILE A 209 -17.14 7.32 -22.49
C ILE A 209 -17.80 7.35 -21.11
N THR A 210 -18.42 8.47 -20.75
CA THR A 210 -19.12 8.61 -19.46
C THR A 210 -20.25 7.58 -19.31
N GLN A 211 -21.05 7.36 -20.37
CA GLN A 211 -22.13 6.38 -20.33
C GLN A 211 -21.61 4.94 -20.19
N LYS A 212 -20.51 4.60 -20.85
CA LYS A 212 -19.85 3.30 -20.70
C LYS A 212 -19.33 3.10 -19.27
N LEU A 213 -18.73 4.14 -18.68
CA LEU A 213 -18.28 4.11 -17.29
C LEU A 213 -19.45 3.83 -16.33
N MET A 214 -20.57 4.55 -16.48
CA MET A 214 -21.79 4.33 -15.69
C MET A 214 -22.32 2.90 -15.83
N ASN A 215 -22.39 2.39 -17.06
CA ASN A 215 -22.87 1.03 -17.33
C ASN A 215 -21.96 -0.04 -16.71
N ASN A 216 -20.65 0.17 -16.73
CA ASN A 216 -19.69 -0.73 -16.07
C ASN A 216 -19.97 -0.81 -14.57
N GLN A 217 -20.14 0.33 -13.90
CA GLN A 217 -20.42 0.37 -12.46
C GLN A 217 -21.74 -0.34 -12.11
N THR A 218 -22.80 -0.12 -12.87
CA THR A 218 -24.09 -0.81 -12.67
C THR A 218 -23.98 -2.33 -12.84
N SER A 219 -23.08 -2.82 -13.71
CA SER A 219 -22.87 -4.24 -13.96
C SER A 219 -22.03 -4.95 -12.89
N LEU A 220 -21.47 -4.22 -11.90
CA LEU A 220 -20.62 -4.80 -10.87
C LEU A 220 -21.39 -5.69 -9.90
N SER A 221 -22.59 -5.30 -9.51
CA SER A 221 -23.44 -6.10 -8.62
C SER A 221 -24.22 -7.15 -9.42
N SER A 222 -24.20 -8.40 -8.98
CA SER A 222 -24.71 -9.52 -9.77
C SER A 222 -25.73 -10.42 -9.09
N ASN A 223 -25.86 -10.38 -7.76
CA ASN A 223 -26.70 -11.29 -6.96
C ASN A 223 -26.47 -12.79 -7.30
N GLU A 224 -25.23 -13.16 -7.57
CA GLU A 224 -24.85 -14.53 -7.90
C GLU A 224 -24.21 -15.23 -6.70
N ILE A 225 -24.79 -16.35 -6.33
CA ILE A 225 -24.25 -17.19 -5.24
C ILE A 225 -22.88 -17.73 -5.65
N LEU A 226 -21.97 -17.76 -4.70
CA LEU A 226 -20.65 -18.37 -4.89
C LEU A 226 -20.77 -19.88 -5.12
N ARG A 227 -19.87 -20.38 -5.95
CA ARG A 227 -19.74 -21.82 -6.21
C ARG A 227 -19.08 -22.50 -5.02
N ASP A 228 -19.57 -23.68 -4.66
CA ASP A 228 -19.03 -24.49 -3.58
C ASP A 228 -17.55 -24.89 -3.81
N ASP A 229 -17.08 -24.90 -5.07
CA ASP A 229 -15.71 -25.26 -5.45
C ASP A 229 -14.79 -24.04 -5.67
N ILE A 230 -15.19 -22.84 -5.23
CA ILE A 230 -14.47 -21.60 -5.57
C ILE A 230 -13.02 -21.57 -5.06
N LEU A 231 -12.76 -22.10 -3.87
CA LEU A 231 -11.40 -22.15 -3.32
C LEU A 231 -10.50 -23.09 -4.14
N ASP A 232 -10.99 -24.31 -4.50
CA ASP A 232 -10.27 -25.29 -5.30
C ASP A 232 -10.00 -24.79 -6.72
N ARG A 233 -10.99 -24.11 -7.32
CA ARG A 233 -10.83 -23.47 -8.63
C ARG A 233 -9.79 -22.35 -8.57
N SER A 234 -9.83 -21.53 -7.54
CA SER A 234 -8.86 -20.44 -7.35
C SER A 234 -7.45 -21.01 -7.18
N PHE A 235 -7.27 -22.05 -6.37
CA PHE A 235 -5.98 -22.74 -6.26
C PHE A 235 -5.51 -23.29 -7.62
N SER A 236 -6.40 -23.88 -8.41
CA SER A 236 -6.09 -24.39 -9.75
C SER A 236 -5.63 -23.28 -10.72
N TYR A 237 -6.17 -22.06 -10.60
CA TYR A 237 -5.70 -20.90 -11.36
C TYR A 237 -4.30 -20.44 -10.91
N TYR A 238 -4.03 -20.41 -9.59
CA TYR A 238 -2.70 -20.10 -9.07
C TYR A 238 -1.65 -21.08 -9.59
N LEU A 239 -1.95 -22.39 -9.53
CA LEU A 239 -1.05 -23.43 -9.99
C LEU A 239 -0.68 -23.29 -11.50
N LYS A 240 -1.64 -22.85 -12.34
CA LYS A 240 -1.39 -22.64 -13.78
C LYS A 240 -0.54 -21.42 -14.09
N ARG A 241 -0.49 -20.41 -13.20
CA ARG A 241 0.23 -19.14 -13.40
C ARG A 241 1.51 -19.05 -12.59
N TYR A 242 1.78 -20.04 -11.78
CA TYR A 242 2.95 -20.09 -10.93
C TYR A 242 4.24 -20.17 -11.76
N ASP A 243 5.20 -19.34 -11.40
CA ASP A 243 6.56 -19.37 -11.94
C ASP A 243 7.41 -20.32 -11.08
N ASP A 244 7.61 -21.55 -11.53
CA ASP A 244 8.33 -22.61 -10.81
C ASP A 244 9.86 -22.41 -10.80
N ILE A 245 10.38 -21.45 -11.56
CA ILE A 245 11.81 -21.13 -11.64
C ILE A 245 12.18 -19.99 -10.69
N TYR A 246 11.36 -18.92 -10.68
CA TYR A 246 11.65 -17.70 -9.92
C TYR A 246 10.64 -17.41 -8.80
N GLY A 247 9.60 -18.19 -8.66
CA GLY A 247 8.51 -17.94 -7.72
C GLY A 247 7.60 -16.79 -8.14
N GLY A 248 6.45 -16.69 -7.47
CA GLY A 248 5.45 -15.68 -7.78
C GLY A 248 4.58 -16.02 -8.99
N PHE A 249 3.85 -15.03 -9.49
CA PHE A 249 2.84 -15.21 -10.52
C PHE A 249 2.99 -14.21 -11.66
N GLY A 250 2.81 -14.70 -12.89
CA GLY A 250 2.74 -13.88 -14.10
C GLY A 250 4.07 -13.34 -14.61
N ASP A 251 3.98 -12.40 -15.55
CA ASP A 251 5.10 -11.75 -16.23
C ASP A 251 5.45 -10.38 -15.62
N PRO A 252 6.66 -9.84 -15.89
CA PRO A 252 7.05 -8.52 -15.41
C PRO A 252 6.14 -7.39 -15.93
N PRO A 253 5.96 -6.33 -15.11
CA PRO A 253 6.49 -6.15 -13.77
C PRO A 253 5.82 -7.09 -12.75
N LYS A 254 6.64 -7.71 -11.88
CA LYS A 254 6.18 -8.65 -10.84
C LYS A 254 5.91 -7.93 -9.54
N PHE A 255 4.66 -7.97 -9.08
CA PHE A 255 4.24 -7.45 -7.77
C PHE A 255 4.20 -8.58 -6.74
N PRO A 256 4.55 -8.32 -5.46
CA PRO A 256 4.50 -9.33 -4.41
C PRO A 256 3.13 -9.96 -4.20
N LYS A 257 2.04 -9.18 -4.24
CA LYS A 257 0.65 -9.62 -4.02
C LYS A 257 0.48 -10.50 -2.76
N PRO A 258 0.73 -9.99 -1.57
CA PRO A 258 0.81 -10.80 -0.36
C PRO A 258 -0.47 -11.57 -0.01
N HIS A 259 -1.65 -11.02 -0.33
CA HIS A 259 -2.94 -11.66 -0.10
C HIS A 259 -3.12 -12.99 -0.87
N ASP A 260 -2.40 -13.17 -1.99
CA ASP A 260 -2.36 -14.46 -2.70
C ASP A 260 -1.70 -15.55 -1.83
N TYR A 261 -0.59 -15.23 -1.14
CA TYR A 261 0.11 -16.16 -0.25
C TYR A 261 -0.63 -16.37 1.07
N MET A 262 -1.35 -15.37 1.56
CA MET A 262 -2.27 -15.53 2.70
C MET A 262 -3.33 -16.58 2.37
N PHE A 263 -3.97 -16.49 1.21
CA PHE A 263 -4.94 -17.48 0.74
C PHE A 263 -4.31 -18.88 0.60
N LEU A 264 -3.17 -19.00 -0.06
CA LEU A 264 -2.52 -20.29 -0.30
C LEU A 264 -2.07 -20.96 1.02
N SER A 265 -1.61 -20.19 2.01
CA SER A 265 -1.28 -20.70 3.35
C SER A 265 -2.52 -21.24 4.06
N ARG A 266 -3.65 -20.53 3.99
CA ARG A 266 -4.94 -20.97 4.56
C ARG A 266 -5.49 -22.17 3.83
N TYR A 267 -5.40 -22.19 2.50
CA TYR A 267 -5.79 -23.33 1.68
C TYR A 267 -4.98 -24.60 2.04
N TYR A 268 -3.65 -24.45 2.25
CA TYR A 268 -2.83 -25.55 2.76
C TYR A 268 -3.28 -26.01 4.15
N ALA A 269 -3.51 -25.08 5.08
CA ALA A 269 -3.97 -25.42 6.44
C ALA A 269 -5.32 -26.16 6.46
N LYS A 270 -6.21 -25.91 5.46
CA LYS A 270 -7.50 -26.55 5.30
C LYS A 270 -7.40 -27.93 4.66
N THR A 271 -6.59 -28.05 3.59
CA THR A 271 -6.63 -29.22 2.68
C THR A 271 -5.41 -30.12 2.81
N ASN A 272 -4.36 -29.72 3.52
CA ASN A 272 -3.02 -30.34 3.53
C ASN A 272 -2.38 -30.47 2.12
N ASN A 273 -2.79 -29.63 1.17
CA ASN A 273 -2.25 -29.65 -0.19
C ASN A 273 -0.82 -29.11 -0.22
N LYS A 274 0.17 -29.99 -0.29
CA LYS A 274 1.60 -29.65 -0.29
C LYS A 274 2.00 -28.69 -1.40
N LYS A 275 1.35 -28.71 -2.56
CA LYS A 275 1.66 -27.79 -3.66
C LYS A 275 1.35 -26.34 -3.30
N ALA A 276 0.29 -26.10 -2.51
CA ALA A 276 -0.01 -24.76 -2.04
C ALA A 276 1.11 -24.24 -1.12
N LEU A 277 1.58 -25.08 -0.19
CA LEU A 277 2.71 -24.74 0.68
C LEU A 277 4.00 -24.51 -0.11
N ASP A 278 4.35 -25.43 -1.04
CA ASP A 278 5.56 -25.30 -1.88
C ASP A 278 5.60 -23.94 -2.60
N ILE A 279 4.45 -23.50 -3.17
CA ILE A 279 4.33 -22.19 -3.84
C ILE A 279 4.62 -21.04 -2.86
N VAL A 280 4.02 -21.08 -1.66
CA VAL A 280 4.21 -20.05 -0.63
C VAL A 280 5.67 -19.97 -0.21
N GLU A 281 6.26 -21.11 0.20
CA GLU A 281 7.63 -21.16 0.71
C GLU A 281 8.64 -20.69 -0.33
N PHE A 282 8.53 -21.22 -1.55
CA PHE A 282 9.47 -20.89 -2.61
C PHE A 282 9.37 -19.44 -3.03
N SER A 283 8.14 -18.91 -3.21
CA SER A 283 7.96 -17.53 -3.66
C SER A 283 8.41 -16.51 -2.60
N LEU A 284 8.03 -16.69 -1.33
CA LEU A 284 8.41 -15.79 -0.25
C LEU A 284 9.94 -15.81 0.00
N LYS A 285 10.57 -17.00 -0.10
CA LYS A 285 12.04 -17.12 -0.02
C LYS A 285 12.71 -16.40 -1.20
N LYS A 286 12.21 -16.56 -2.43
CA LYS A 286 12.77 -15.91 -3.62
C LYS A 286 12.63 -14.38 -3.58
N MET A 287 11.53 -13.85 -3.07
CA MET A 287 11.38 -12.41 -2.86
C MET A 287 12.39 -11.89 -1.81
N ARG A 288 12.54 -12.57 -0.66
CA ARG A 288 13.50 -12.18 0.38
C ARG A 288 14.95 -12.26 -0.08
N GLU A 289 15.30 -13.24 -0.93
CA GLU A 289 16.64 -13.43 -1.51
C GLU A 289 16.92 -12.42 -2.63
N GLY A 290 15.90 -11.92 -3.31
CA GLY A 290 16.01 -11.02 -4.47
C GLY A 290 16.45 -9.61 -4.12
N GLY A 291 16.73 -8.81 -5.14
CA GLY A 291 17.02 -7.38 -5.00
C GLY A 291 15.78 -6.54 -4.72
N ILE A 292 14.57 -7.12 -4.83
CA ILE A 292 13.33 -6.48 -4.37
C ILE A 292 13.31 -6.26 -2.84
N TYR A 293 14.15 -6.97 -2.10
CA TYR A 293 14.38 -6.79 -0.68
C TYR A 293 15.69 -6.02 -0.45
N ASP A 294 15.65 -4.97 0.37
CA ASP A 294 16.85 -4.25 0.79
C ASP A 294 17.65 -5.08 1.79
N GLN A 295 18.69 -5.75 1.30
CA GLN A 295 19.53 -6.68 2.07
C GLN A 295 20.29 -6.02 3.23
N ILE A 296 20.44 -4.69 3.21
CA ILE A 296 21.21 -3.92 4.20
C ILE A 296 20.31 -3.18 5.17
N GLY A 297 19.31 -2.45 4.69
CA GLY A 297 18.44 -1.61 5.53
C GLY A 297 17.08 -2.22 5.81
N TYR A 298 16.80 -3.39 5.25
CA TYR A 298 15.53 -4.11 5.36
C TYR A 298 14.37 -3.43 4.61
N GLY A 299 13.19 -4.08 4.65
CA GLY A 299 12.01 -3.65 3.93
C GLY A 299 12.05 -4.02 2.45
N PHE A 300 10.87 -4.09 1.84
CA PHE A 300 10.69 -4.45 0.44
C PHE A 300 10.46 -3.22 -0.42
N HIS A 301 11.05 -3.21 -1.60
CA HIS A 301 10.67 -2.32 -2.69
C HIS A 301 9.33 -2.78 -3.30
N ARG A 302 8.66 -1.88 -4.00
CA ARG A 302 7.27 -2.05 -4.43
C ARG A 302 7.04 -3.21 -5.39
N TYR A 303 7.86 -3.32 -6.45
CA TYR A 303 7.75 -4.40 -7.45
C TYR A 303 9.09 -4.65 -8.13
N SER A 304 9.21 -5.81 -8.79
CA SER A 304 10.36 -6.13 -9.64
C SER A 304 10.05 -5.83 -11.11
N THR A 305 10.98 -5.17 -11.79
CA THR A 305 10.90 -4.90 -13.23
C THR A 305 11.26 -6.14 -14.07
N ASP A 306 11.87 -7.17 -13.45
CA ASP A 306 12.25 -8.43 -14.07
C ASP A 306 11.53 -9.66 -13.48
N LYS A 307 11.71 -10.83 -14.09
CA LYS A 307 11.12 -12.09 -13.64
C LYS A 307 11.75 -12.65 -12.37
N LYS A 308 13.01 -12.25 -12.04
CA LYS A 308 13.89 -12.91 -11.08
C LYS A 308 13.83 -12.29 -9.68
N TRP A 309 13.00 -11.27 -9.49
CA TRP A 309 12.98 -10.45 -8.29
C TRP A 309 14.28 -9.67 -8.04
N LEU A 310 15.10 -9.46 -9.10
CA LEU A 310 16.43 -8.86 -8.98
C LEU A 310 16.41 -7.34 -9.09
N ILE A 311 15.76 -6.79 -10.11
CA ILE A 311 15.77 -5.36 -10.40
C ILE A 311 14.48 -4.74 -9.89
N PRO A 312 14.50 -4.08 -8.72
CA PRO A 312 13.29 -3.45 -8.19
C PRO A 312 13.03 -2.10 -8.86
N HIS A 313 11.80 -1.64 -8.76
CA HIS A 313 11.50 -0.23 -8.69
C HIS A 313 11.70 0.19 -7.23
N PHE A 314 12.65 1.10 -6.97
CA PHE A 314 13.26 1.27 -5.65
C PHE A 314 12.39 1.99 -4.61
N GLU A 315 11.19 2.44 -4.93
CA GLU A 315 10.26 2.99 -3.93
C GLU A 315 9.87 1.95 -2.87
N LYS A 316 9.66 2.41 -1.63
CA LYS A 316 9.17 1.57 -0.52
C LYS A 316 7.88 2.15 0.03
N MET A 317 6.78 1.39 -0.13
CA MET A 317 5.45 1.81 0.29
C MET A 317 5.09 1.17 1.63
N LEU A 318 4.43 1.93 2.52
CA LEU A 318 4.01 1.43 3.83
C LEU A 318 3.07 0.23 3.70
N TYR A 319 2.12 0.27 2.76
CA TYR A 319 1.16 -0.81 2.56
C TYR A 319 1.79 -2.12 2.09
N ASP A 320 2.87 -2.07 1.28
CA ASP A 320 3.59 -3.28 0.86
C ASP A 320 4.26 -3.96 2.06
N GLN A 321 4.89 -3.17 2.96
CA GLN A 321 5.44 -3.68 4.20
C GLN A 321 4.36 -4.36 5.05
N ALA A 322 3.22 -3.69 5.26
CA ALA A 322 2.13 -4.19 6.07
C ALA A 322 1.57 -5.52 5.53
N MET A 323 1.28 -5.58 4.23
CA MET A 323 0.70 -6.77 3.63
C MET A 323 1.70 -7.93 3.56
N LEU A 324 2.99 -7.65 3.33
CA LEU A 324 4.03 -8.68 3.38
C LEU A 324 4.21 -9.25 4.79
N ILE A 325 4.14 -8.42 5.85
CA ILE A 325 4.09 -8.94 7.22
C ILE A 325 2.99 -9.98 7.37
N HIS A 326 1.76 -9.70 6.91
CA HIS A 326 0.66 -10.67 6.98
C HIS A 326 0.96 -11.98 6.25
N ALA A 327 1.53 -11.92 5.04
CA ALA A 327 1.87 -13.12 4.26
C ALA A 327 2.96 -13.96 4.94
N TYR A 328 4.02 -13.31 5.47
CA TYR A 328 5.09 -14.01 6.21
C TYR A 328 4.60 -14.56 7.55
N LEU A 329 3.65 -13.90 8.24
CA LEU A 329 3.01 -14.44 9.44
C LEU A 329 2.17 -15.70 9.13
N ASP A 330 1.39 -15.70 8.05
CA ASP A 330 0.63 -16.89 7.66
C ASP A 330 1.55 -18.05 7.29
N ALA A 331 2.66 -17.79 6.58
CA ALA A 331 3.67 -18.80 6.31
C ALA A 331 4.33 -19.33 7.61
N TYR A 332 4.66 -18.45 8.55
CA TYR A 332 5.16 -18.86 9.87
C TYR A 332 4.16 -19.74 10.63
N LEU A 333 2.89 -19.38 10.65
CA LEU A 333 1.87 -20.15 11.38
C LEU A 333 1.76 -21.60 10.88
N VAL A 334 1.84 -21.81 9.56
CA VAL A 334 1.69 -23.15 8.97
C VAL A 334 2.99 -23.96 8.95
N THR A 335 4.18 -23.32 8.99
CA THR A 335 5.47 -24.01 8.90
C THR A 335 6.25 -24.06 10.21
N LYS A 336 6.06 -23.05 11.08
CA LYS A 336 6.90 -22.77 12.26
C LYS A 336 8.38 -22.51 11.93
N ASP A 337 8.71 -22.24 10.66
CA ASP A 337 10.08 -21.91 10.27
C ASP A 337 10.42 -20.48 10.72
N ILE A 338 11.44 -20.38 11.56
CA ILE A 338 11.97 -19.13 12.13
C ILE A 338 12.43 -18.13 11.03
N PHE A 339 12.68 -18.60 9.81
CA PHE A 339 13.00 -17.75 8.68
C PHE A 339 11.91 -16.69 8.47
N TYR A 340 10.63 -17.08 8.50
CA TYR A 340 9.51 -16.16 8.28
C TYR A 340 9.35 -15.15 9.43
N GLN A 341 9.54 -15.59 10.68
CA GLN A 341 9.57 -14.68 11.82
C GLN A 341 10.67 -13.62 11.65
N ARG A 342 11.90 -14.05 11.32
CA ARG A 342 13.01 -13.12 11.09
C ARG A 342 12.70 -12.08 10.03
N VAL A 343 12.06 -12.46 8.92
CA VAL A 343 11.69 -11.50 7.87
C VAL A 343 10.66 -10.50 8.38
N VAL A 344 9.68 -10.93 9.18
CA VAL A 344 8.73 -10.01 9.84
C VAL A 344 9.46 -9.05 10.77
N ASP A 345 10.39 -9.54 11.60
CA ASP A 345 11.18 -8.71 12.52
C ASP A 345 12.03 -7.68 11.75
N GLU A 346 12.62 -8.07 10.63
CA GLU A 346 13.39 -7.18 9.73
C GLU A 346 12.51 -6.09 9.12
N ILE A 347 11.30 -6.44 8.61
CA ILE A 347 10.36 -5.45 8.05
C ILE A 347 9.89 -4.47 9.14
N ILE A 348 9.50 -4.97 10.32
CA ILE A 348 9.07 -4.12 11.43
C ILE A 348 10.21 -3.20 11.88
N THR A 349 11.46 -3.71 11.92
CA THR A 349 12.63 -2.89 12.24
C THR A 349 12.79 -1.72 11.29
N TYR A 350 12.63 -1.95 9.97
CA TYR A 350 12.64 -0.88 8.97
C TYR A 350 11.51 0.13 9.21
N VAL A 351 10.28 -0.34 9.38
CA VAL A 351 9.11 0.54 9.58
C VAL A 351 9.27 1.40 10.84
N ILE A 352 9.73 0.82 11.94
CA ILE A 352 9.92 1.56 13.20
C ILE A 352 11.03 2.59 13.05
N ARG A 353 12.15 2.25 12.41
CA ARG A 353 13.32 3.12 12.28
C ARG A 353 13.07 4.26 11.28
N ASP A 354 12.50 3.94 10.09
CA ASP A 354 12.49 4.84 8.96
C ASP A 354 11.12 5.44 8.65
N MET A 355 10.02 4.71 8.94
CA MET A 355 8.67 5.09 8.53
C MET A 355 7.81 5.58 9.71
N THR A 356 8.33 5.67 10.93
CA THR A 356 7.56 6.09 12.09
C THR A 356 7.81 7.56 12.42
N SER A 357 6.72 8.33 12.53
CA SER A 357 6.78 9.73 12.96
C SER A 357 7.04 9.84 14.46
N GLU A 358 7.53 11.00 14.92
CA GLU A 358 7.70 11.29 16.35
C GLU A 358 6.38 11.16 17.14
N SER A 359 5.25 11.34 16.48
CA SER A 359 3.91 11.20 17.07
C SER A 359 3.40 9.76 17.14
N GLY A 360 4.16 8.78 16.60
CA GLY A 360 3.88 7.35 16.67
C GLY A 360 3.03 6.78 15.53
N ALA A 361 2.59 7.60 14.57
CA ALA A 361 1.96 7.13 13.34
C ALA A 361 2.99 6.91 12.23
N PHE A 362 2.60 6.22 11.16
CA PHE A 362 3.52 5.83 10.10
C PHE A 362 3.38 6.74 8.87
N TYR A 363 4.52 7.13 8.30
CA TYR A 363 4.64 7.83 7.02
C TYR A 363 4.27 6.91 5.86
N SER A 364 3.93 7.48 4.69
CA SER A 364 3.36 6.72 3.58
C SER A 364 4.40 6.01 2.71
N ALA A 365 5.52 6.66 2.36
CA ALA A 365 6.46 6.08 1.41
C ALA A 365 7.86 6.69 1.48
N GLU A 366 8.85 5.98 0.89
CA GLU A 366 10.16 6.51 0.50
C GLU A 366 10.31 6.43 -1.02
N ASP A 367 10.85 7.50 -1.60
CA ASP A 367 11.03 7.66 -3.05
C ASP A 367 11.98 6.60 -3.63
N ALA A 368 11.79 6.28 -4.90
CA ALA A 368 12.75 5.48 -5.67
C ALA A 368 14.04 6.25 -5.94
N ASP A 369 13.93 7.58 -6.06
CA ASP A 369 15.00 8.47 -6.49
C ASP A 369 15.74 9.09 -5.30
N SER A 370 17.06 9.16 -5.43
CA SER A 370 17.96 9.92 -4.58
C SER A 370 18.94 10.68 -5.50
N GLU A 371 19.30 11.92 -5.15
CA GLU A 371 20.15 12.78 -5.99
C GLU A 371 19.63 12.94 -7.43
N GLY A 372 18.30 12.83 -7.62
CA GLY A 372 17.63 12.95 -8.91
C GLY A 372 17.72 11.71 -9.81
N GLU A 373 18.17 10.57 -9.29
CA GLU A 373 18.29 9.32 -10.04
C GLU A 373 17.82 8.10 -9.22
N GLU A 374 17.15 7.14 -9.91
CA GLU A 374 16.59 5.96 -9.29
C GLU A 374 17.66 5.04 -8.71
N GLY A 375 17.46 4.54 -7.48
CA GLY A 375 18.23 3.46 -6.87
C GLY A 375 19.61 3.83 -6.33
N VAL A 376 20.11 5.05 -6.51
CA VAL A 376 21.48 5.47 -6.13
C VAL A 376 21.79 5.20 -4.67
N PHE A 377 20.85 5.41 -3.78
CA PHE A 377 21.00 5.15 -2.35
C PHE A 377 21.27 3.67 -2.06
N TYR A 378 20.68 2.74 -2.81
CA TYR A 378 20.64 1.31 -2.52
C TYR A 378 21.73 0.48 -3.18
N VAL A 379 22.29 0.95 -4.30
CA VAL A 379 23.26 0.18 -5.09
C VAL A 379 24.70 0.34 -4.63
N TRP A 380 25.56 -0.64 -4.96
CA TRP A 380 26.93 -0.70 -4.48
C TRP A 380 27.92 -1.01 -5.61
N LYS A 381 29.12 -0.45 -5.51
CA LYS A 381 30.26 -0.82 -6.34
C LYS A 381 31.17 -1.80 -5.58
N THR A 382 31.78 -2.74 -6.27
CA THR A 382 32.67 -3.73 -5.62
C THR A 382 33.89 -3.08 -4.97
N ASN A 383 34.44 -2.02 -5.57
CA ASN A 383 35.57 -1.25 -4.98
C ASN A 383 35.15 -0.54 -3.69
N GLU A 384 33.97 0.03 -3.62
CA GLU A 384 33.41 0.66 -2.42
C GLU A 384 33.31 -0.34 -1.25
N ILE A 385 32.87 -1.56 -1.54
CA ILE A 385 32.83 -2.65 -0.56
C ILE A 385 34.25 -3.05 -0.09
N ASN A 386 35.20 -3.15 -1.03
CA ASN A 386 36.59 -3.46 -0.71
C ASN A 386 37.23 -2.37 0.18
N ASP A 387 37.05 -1.10 -0.16
CA ASP A 387 37.61 0.03 0.59
C ASP A 387 37.06 0.09 2.03
N LEU A 388 35.76 -0.27 2.19
CA LEU A 388 35.09 -0.21 3.49
C LEU A 388 35.40 -1.40 4.41
N LEU A 389 35.44 -2.61 3.85
CA LEU A 389 35.52 -3.83 4.65
C LEU A 389 36.90 -4.50 4.66
N GLY A 390 37.78 -4.14 3.71
CA GLY A 390 39.05 -4.81 3.48
C GLY A 390 38.89 -6.17 2.78
N ASP A 391 39.97 -6.67 2.18
CA ASP A 391 39.96 -7.76 1.20
C ASP A 391 39.19 -9.02 1.61
N ASN A 392 39.36 -9.50 2.85
CA ASN A 392 38.76 -10.76 3.27
C ASN A 392 37.28 -10.65 3.54
N ASP A 393 36.83 -9.60 4.22
CA ASP A 393 35.44 -9.38 4.56
C ASP A 393 34.64 -8.90 3.34
N ALA A 394 35.25 -8.07 2.48
CA ALA A 394 34.69 -7.68 1.22
C ALA A 394 34.42 -8.87 0.30
N LYS A 395 35.39 -9.79 0.18
CA LYS A 395 35.24 -10.99 -0.63
C LYS A 395 34.08 -11.87 -0.18
N LEU A 396 33.88 -12.00 1.15
CA LEU A 396 32.72 -12.72 1.70
C LEU A 396 31.40 -12.07 1.30
N ILE A 397 31.29 -10.73 1.42
CA ILE A 397 30.09 -9.96 1.06
C ILE A 397 29.82 -10.01 -0.46
N ILE A 398 30.86 -9.85 -1.29
CA ILE A 398 30.79 -9.94 -2.75
C ILE A 398 30.26 -11.31 -3.19
N ASP A 399 30.78 -12.38 -2.61
CA ASP A 399 30.32 -13.76 -2.91
C ASP A 399 28.89 -13.99 -2.41
N TYR A 400 28.57 -13.57 -1.18
CA TYR A 400 27.26 -13.82 -0.59
C TYR A 400 26.14 -13.07 -1.29
N TYR A 401 26.35 -11.78 -1.62
CA TYR A 401 25.38 -10.96 -2.31
C TYR A 401 25.55 -10.93 -3.84
N ASN A 402 26.33 -11.82 -4.38
CA ASN A 402 26.49 -12.02 -5.82
C ASN A 402 26.85 -10.73 -6.59
N LEU A 403 27.78 -9.94 -6.06
CA LEU A 403 28.28 -8.76 -6.71
C LEU A 403 29.37 -9.12 -7.74
N ASN A 404 29.50 -8.29 -8.76
CA ASN A 404 30.56 -8.44 -9.75
C ASN A 404 31.10 -7.09 -10.22
N GLU A 405 32.33 -7.08 -10.77
CA GLU A 405 33.00 -5.86 -11.20
C GLU A 405 32.34 -5.15 -12.39
N LYS A 406 31.51 -5.85 -13.16
CA LYS A 406 30.79 -5.28 -14.30
C LYS A 406 29.48 -4.63 -13.90
N GLY A 407 29.02 -4.90 -12.66
CA GLY A 407 27.69 -4.55 -12.18
C GLY A 407 26.62 -5.52 -12.68
N ASN A 408 25.54 -5.64 -11.94
CA ASN A 408 24.40 -6.48 -12.30
C ASN A 408 23.13 -5.67 -12.66
N TRP A 409 23.23 -4.34 -12.66
CA TRP A 409 22.13 -3.43 -13.02
C TRP A 409 22.41 -2.67 -14.32
N PRO A 410 21.91 -3.16 -15.47
CA PRO A 410 22.22 -2.59 -16.80
C PRO A 410 21.65 -1.17 -17.02
N GLU A 411 20.52 -0.84 -16.38
CA GLU A 411 19.84 0.46 -16.53
C GLU A 411 20.55 1.57 -15.75
N GLY A 412 21.24 1.23 -14.67
CA GLY A 412 22.08 2.14 -13.87
C GLY A 412 23.38 2.55 -14.54
N ARG A 413 23.47 2.56 -15.87
CA ARG A 413 24.71 2.86 -16.63
C ARG A 413 25.29 4.23 -16.36
N ARG A 414 24.48 5.20 -15.94
CA ARG A 414 24.94 6.53 -15.56
C ARG A 414 25.80 6.51 -14.30
N HIS A 415 25.56 5.56 -13.38
CA HIS A 415 26.29 5.40 -12.13
C HIS A 415 27.50 4.47 -12.22
N GLY A 416 27.80 3.96 -13.41
CA GLY A 416 28.89 3.02 -13.63
C GLY A 416 28.53 1.57 -13.27
N LYS A 417 29.52 0.79 -12.88
CA LYS A 417 29.39 -0.66 -12.62
C LYS A 417 28.78 -0.93 -11.24
N THR A 418 27.51 -0.64 -11.05
CA THR A 418 26.80 -0.80 -9.79
C THR A 418 26.08 -2.15 -9.68
N ASN A 419 25.91 -2.61 -8.45
CA ASN A 419 25.27 -3.87 -8.13
C ASN A 419 24.08 -3.67 -7.18
N ILE A 420 22.99 -4.38 -7.46
CA ILE A 420 21.89 -4.63 -6.54
C ILE A 420 22.25 -5.89 -5.76
N LEU A 421 22.18 -5.82 -4.45
CA LEU A 421 22.50 -6.93 -3.55
C LEU A 421 21.37 -7.97 -3.59
N HIS A 422 21.71 -9.23 -3.83
CA HIS A 422 20.77 -10.34 -3.81
C HIS A 422 21.47 -11.66 -3.50
N ILE A 423 20.76 -12.62 -2.96
CA ILE A 423 21.27 -13.91 -2.56
C ILE A 423 20.91 -14.93 -3.64
N ASN A 424 21.88 -15.61 -4.26
CA ASN A 424 21.66 -16.63 -5.28
C ASN A 424 22.17 -18.01 -4.87
N GLN A 425 22.78 -18.14 -3.70
CA GLN A 425 23.33 -19.38 -3.16
C GLN A 425 22.87 -19.59 -1.72
N ASP A 426 22.68 -20.85 -1.35
CA ASP A 426 22.40 -21.20 0.04
C ASP A 426 23.51 -20.72 0.96
N SER A 427 23.14 -20.11 2.09
CA SER A 427 24.07 -19.57 3.07
C SER A 427 25.07 -20.62 3.60
N SER A 428 24.66 -21.89 3.68
CA SER A 428 25.51 -22.99 4.13
C SER A 428 26.62 -23.32 3.12
N VAL A 429 26.37 -23.12 1.83
CA VAL A 429 27.37 -23.30 0.77
C VAL A 429 28.45 -22.22 0.89
N VAL A 430 28.03 -20.97 1.06
CA VAL A 430 28.98 -19.86 1.26
C VAL A 430 29.73 -20.01 2.58
N ALA A 431 29.05 -20.35 3.68
CA ALA A 431 29.69 -20.59 4.97
C ALA A 431 30.81 -21.63 4.87
N LYS A 432 30.57 -22.77 4.19
CA LYS A 432 31.60 -23.82 3.96
C LYS A 432 32.80 -23.30 3.16
N LYS A 433 32.56 -22.49 2.11
CA LYS A 433 33.64 -21.88 1.31
C LYS A 433 34.60 -21.05 2.16
N TYR A 434 34.06 -20.37 3.20
CA TYR A 434 34.84 -19.54 4.12
C TYR A 434 35.22 -20.24 5.45
N LEU A 435 35.04 -21.55 5.54
CA LEU A 435 35.34 -22.39 6.69
C LEU A 435 34.63 -21.89 7.98
N LEU A 436 33.41 -21.42 7.85
CA LEU A 436 32.57 -20.94 8.95
C LEU A 436 31.45 -21.95 9.26
N THR A 437 31.13 -22.08 10.55
CA THR A 437 29.84 -22.71 10.91
C THR A 437 28.68 -21.77 10.55
N ASN A 438 27.48 -22.31 10.33
CA ASN A 438 26.31 -21.48 9.99
C ASN A 438 26.07 -20.34 11.00
N GLY A 439 26.21 -20.62 12.30
CA GLY A 439 26.02 -19.59 13.34
C GLY A 439 27.06 -18.47 13.26
N LEU A 440 28.34 -18.82 13.06
CA LEU A 440 29.40 -17.82 12.89
C LEU A 440 29.25 -17.03 11.59
N PHE A 441 28.81 -17.70 10.51
CA PHE A 441 28.54 -17.06 9.24
C PHE A 441 27.44 -16.01 9.37
N HIS A 442 26.28 -16.37 9.92
CA HIS A 442 25.17 -15.42 10.09
C HIS A 442 25.54 -14.26 11.00
N LYS A 443 26.26 -14.51 12.09
CA LYS A 443 26.76 -13.45 12.95
C LYS A 443 27.71 -12.51 12.18
N LYS A 444 28.64 -13.06 11.40
CA LYS A 444 29.58 -12.26 10.62
C LYS A 444 28.88 -11.43 9.54
N ILE A 445 27.92 -12.01 8.82
CA ILE A 445 27.10 -11.26 7.84
C ILE A 445 26.34 -10.12 8.52
N TYR A 446 25.73 -10.38 9.68
CA TYR A 446 25.05 -9.34 10.44
C TYR A 446 25.99 -8.18 10.82
N ASP A 447 27.18 -8.49 11.34
CA ASP A 447 28.17 -7.48 11.73
C ASP A 447 28.66 -6.66 10.51
N LEU A 448 28.85 -7.30 9.37
CA LEU A 448 29.27 -6.65 8.12
C LEU A 448 28.14 -5.80 7.53
N ASN A 449 26.91 -6.29 7.53
CA ASN A 449 25.74 -5.52 7.11
C ASN A 449 25.56 -4.27 7.96
N ASN A 450 25.80 -4.33 9.26
CA ASN A 450 25.75 -3.15 10.12
C ASN A 450 26.82 -2.09 9.76
N LYS A 451 28.01 -2.52 9.30
CA LYS A 451 29.03 -1.59 8.81
C LYS A 451 28.58 -0.94 7.49
N LEU A 452 28.06 -1.74 6.56
CA LEU A 452 27.52 -1.25 5.28
C LEU A 452 26.34 -0.29 5.52
N PHE A 453 25.42 -0.64 6.42
CA PHE A 453 24.31 0.21 6.80
C PHE A 453 24.78 1.57 7.31
N LYS A 454 25.67 1.59 8.31
CA LYS A 454 26.21 2.84 8.84
C LYS A 454 26.92 3.71 7.79
N TYR A 455 27.58 3.08 6.82
CA TYR A 455 28.21 3.82 5.73
C TYR A 455 27.15 4.41 4.79
N ARG A 456 26.12 3.62 4.41
CA ARG A 456 25.04 4.04 3.53
C ARG A 456 24.23 5.20 4.11
N GLU A 457 24.04 5.24 5.42
CA GLU A 457 23.34 6.34 6.12
C GLU A 457 23.98 7.73 5.93
N ASN A 458 25.23 7.80 5.43
CA ASN A 458 25.86 9.07 5.05
C ASN A 458 25.58 9.49 3.61
N ARG A 459 24.92 8.67 2.81
CA ARG A 459 24.46 9.04 1.46
C ARG A 459 23.24 9.95 1.56
N VAL A 460 22.94 10.66 0.47
CA VAL A 460 21.69 11.40 0.38
C VAL A 460 20.51 10.42 0.38
N HIS A 461 19.66 10.54 1.39
CA HIS A 461 18.50 9.65 1.52
C HIS A 461 17.44 9.93 0.45
N PRO A 462 16.70 8.90 -0.01
CA PRO A 462 15.49 9.10 -0.78
C PRO A 462 14.52 10.02 -0.06
N GLN A 463 13.78 10.82 -0.81
CA GLN A 463 12.79 11.70 -0.20
C GLN A 463 11.68 10.88 0.44
N LYS A 464 11.34 11.23 1.67
CA LYS A 464 10.22 10.62 2.39
C LYS A 464 8.92 11.36 2.06
N ASP A 465 7.90 10.63 1.72
CA ASP A 465 6.54 11.15 1.75
C ASP A 465 6.00 11.06 3.17
N ASP A 466 6.05 12.18 3.87
CA ASP A 466 5.73 12.30 5.28
C ASP A 466 4.23 12.47 5.58
N LYS A 467 3.36 12.19 4.59
CA LYS A 467 1.92 12.09 4.83
C LYS A 467 1.61 10.90 5.74
N ILE A 468 0.67 11.07 6.62
CA ILE A 468 0.06 9.99 7.42
C ILE A 468 -1.31 9.74 6.82
N LEU A 469 -1.46 8.62 6.11
CA LEU A 469 -2.69 8.19 5.47
C LEU A 469 -3.45 7.23 6.38
N THR A 470 -4.73 7.44 6.57
CA THR A 470 -5.57 6.67 7.50
C THR A 470 -5.63 5.20 7.11
N ASP A 471 -5.89 4.90 5.85
CA ASP A 471 -5.96 3.53 5.32
C ASP A 471 -4.64 2.77 5.47
N TRP A 472 -3.51 3.33 5.03
CA TRP A 472 -2.23 2.64 5.10
C TRP A 472 -1.74 2.45 6.53
N ASN A 473 -2.06 3.39 7.43
CA ASN A 473 -1.84 3.20 8.86
C ASN A 473 -2.72 2.08 9.42
N GLY A 474 -3.98 1.95 8.97
CA GLY A 474 -4.85 0.84 9.33
C GLY A 474 -4.25 -0.53 8.98
N LEU A 475 -3.70 -0.68 7.77
CA LEU A 475 -2.99 -1.89 7.36
C LEU A 475 -1.76 -2.18 8.24
N MET A 476 -0.92 -1.17 8.49
CA MET A 476 0.29 -1.36 9.29
C MET A 476 -0.03 -1.65 10.76
N ILE A 477 -1.03 -0.98 11.33
CA ILE A 477 -1.52 -1.28 12.69
C ILE A 477 -1.98 -2.73 12.78
N SER A 478 -2.75 -3.21 11.80
CA SER A 478 -3.22 -4.60 11.78
C SER A 478 -2.06 -5.60 11.71
N ALA A 479 -1.05 -5.32 10.89
CA ALA A 479 0.11 -6.17 10.71
C ALA A 479 0.98 -6.24 11.97
N ILE A 480 1.29 -5.10 12.59
CA ILE A 480 2.11 -5.03 13.81
C ILE A 480 1.36 -5.61 15.02
N ALA A 481 0.05 -5.32 15.18
CA ALA A 481 -0.74 -5.89 16.27
C ALA A 481 -0.83 -7.43 16.16
N ARG A 482 -1.03 -7.96 14.94
CA ARG A 482 -1.02 -9.39 14.68
C ARG A 482 0.35 -10.03 14.95
N SER A 483 1.45 -9.35 14.59
CA SER A 483 2.81 -9.78 14.89
C SER A 483 3.06 -9.82 16.40
N ALA A 484 2.62 -8.79 17.13
CA ALA A 484 2.72 -8.71 18.60
C ALA A 484 2.03 -9.91 19.26
N ARG A 485 0.83 -10.23 18.80
CA ARG A 485 0.03 -11.37 19.30
C ARG A 485 0.72 -12.71 19.02
N ILE A 486 1.15 -12.95 17.77
CA ILE A 486 1.69 -14.26 17.34
C ILE A 486 3.05 -14.53 17.97
N PHE A 487 3.90 -13.50 18.10
CA PHE A 487 5.26 -13.62 18.66
C PHE A 487 5.34 -13.31 20.15
N ASN A 488 4.20 -12.99 20.79
CA ASN A 488 4.14 -12.55 22.19
C ASN A 488 5.14 -11.41 22.47
N ASN A 489 5.12 -10.37 21.63
CA ASN A 489 6.05 -9.25 21.65
C ASN A 489 5.36 -7.93 21.97
N ASP A 490 5.35 -7.55 23.24
CA ASP A 490 4.71 -6.30 23.71
C ASP A 490 5.33 -5.03 23.13
N ASN A 491 6.59 -5.06 22.68
CA ASN A 491 7.19 -3.90 22.06
C ASN A 491 6.52 -3.58 20.72
N TYR A 492 6.18 -4.58 19.92
CA TYR A 492 5.41 -4.40 18.71
C TYR A 492 4.02 -3.83 19.02
N GLY A 493 3.35 -4.40 20.02
CA GLY A 493 2.02 -3.93 20.45
C GLY A 493 1.99 -2.44 20.80
N LYS A 494 3.04 -1.92 21.45
CA LYS A 494 3.14 -0.49 21.79
C LYS A 494 3.11 0.42 20.56
N TYR A 495 3.78 0.04 19.47
CA TYR A 495 3.76 0.82 18.22
C TYR A 495 2.39 0.81 17.56
N ALA A 496 1.72 -0.34 17.49
CA ALA A 496 0.37 -0.45 16.96
C ALA A 496 -0.64 0.40 17.77
N VAL A 497 -0.54 0.34 19.12
CA VAL A 497 -1.37 1.14 20.01
C VAL A 497 -1.10 2.63 19.85
N ALA A 498 0.17 3.06 19.74
CA ALA A 498 0.53 4.46 19.55
C ALA A 498 -0.04 5.01 18.24
N ALA A 499 0.10 4.26 17.14
CA ALA A 499 -0.44 4.65 15.84
C ALA A 499 -1.98 4.74 15.85
N MET A 500 -2.67 3.77 16.45
CA MET A 500 -4.13 3.81 16.58
C MET A 500 -4.60 4.99 17.43
N ASN A 501 -3.89 5.30 18.52
CA ASN A 501 -4.21 6.47 19.35
C ASN A 501 -4.02 7.78 18.56
N PHE A 502 -2.98 7.87 17.72
CA PHE A 502 -2.77 9.02 16.84
C PHE A 502 -3.93 9.19 15.86
N ILE A 503 -4.33 8.13 15.15
CA ILE A 503 -5.46 8.14 14.21
C ILE A 503 -6.75 8.56 14.93
N SER A 504 -7.04 7.92 16.07
CA SER A 504 -8.25 8.20 16.84
C SER A 504 -8.33 9.65 17.33
N LYS A 505 -7.18 10.27 17.62
CA LYS A 505 -7.10 11.65 18.11
C LYS A 505 -7.18 12.68 16.99
N ASN A 506 -6.51 12.43 15.86
CA ASN A 506 -6.26 13.47 14.85
C ASN A 506 -7.07 13.27 13.57
N LEU A 507 -7.51 12.04 13.25
CA LEU A 507 -8.15 11.70 11.98
C LEU A 507 -9.56 11.11 12.14
N LYS A 508 -10.05 10.89 13.37
CA LYS A 508 -11.41 10.40 13.64
C LYS A 508 -12.25 11.47 14.33
N GLN A 509 -13.43 11.77 13.80
CA GLN A 509 -14.43 12.63 14.40
C GLN A 509 -15.31 11.87 15.40
N LYS A 510 -16.10 12.60 16.19
CA LYS A 510 -16.94 12.00 17.27
C LYS A 510 -18.03 11.07 16.74
N ASP A 511 -18.58 11.38 15.58
CA ASP A 511 -19.63 10.61 14.90
C ASP A 511 -19.11 9.37 14.15
N GLY A 512 -17.80 9.16 14.13
CA GLY A 512 -17.15 8.07 13.39
C GLY A 512 -16.64 8.46 12.01
N LYS A 513 -16.84 9.70 11.56
CA LYS A 513 -16.26 10.17 10.30
C LYS A 513 -14.74 10.15 10.39
N LEU A 514 -14.08 9.47 9.41
CA LEU A 514 -12.63 9.46 9.24
C LEU A 514 -12.20 10.52 8.23
N LEU A 515 -11.03 11.11 8.48
CA LEU A 515 -10.30 11.95 7.53
C LEU A 515 -9.20 11.13 6.87
N LYS A 516 -8.91 11.42 5.61
CA LYS A 516 -7.96 10.67 4.78
C LYS A 516 -6.52 10.88 5.18
N ARG A 517 -6.12 12.11 5.43
CA ARG A 517 -4.72 12.52 5.50
C ARG A 517 -4.44 13.46 6.69
N TYR A 518 -3.26 13.28 7.31
CA TYR A 518 -2.65 14.24 8.24
C TYR A 518 -1.22 14.55 7.78
N ARG A 519 -0.86 15.85 7.77
CA ARG A 519 0.50 16.33 7.53
C ARG A 519 0.70 17.70 8.20
N ASN A 520 1.85 17.92 8.86
CA ASN A 520 2.24 19.22 9.46
C ASN A 520 1.16 19.88 10.32
N GLY A 521 0.46 19.11 11.16
CA GLY A 521 -0.61 19.64 12.01
C GLY A 521 -1.96 19.78 11.31
N ASN A 522 -2.07 19.47 10.03
CA ASN A 522 -3.28 19.63 9.23
C ASN A 522 -3.89 18.27 8.86
N ALA A 523 -5.07 17.98 9.42
CA ALA A 523 -5.90 16.85 9.04
C ALA A 523 -6.94 17.30 8.01
N GLY A 524 -7.16 16.53 6.96
CA GLY A 524 -8.09 16.91 5.90
C GLY A 524 -8.50 15.79 4.98
N LEU A 525 -9.40 16.14 4.07
CA LEU A 525 -10.06 15.28 3.11
C LEU A 525 -10.95 14.21 3.77
N ASP A 526 -12.05 13.88 3.11
CA ASP A 526 -12.94 12.85 3.61
C ASP A 526 -12.37 11.46 3.38
N GLY A 527 -12.46 10.61 4.41
CA GLY A 527 -12.07 9.23 4.30
C GLY A 527 -12.96 8.46 3.31
N VAL A 528 -12.33 7.57 2.54
CA VAL A 528 -13.00 6.65 1.63
C VAL A 528 -13.21 5.28 2.28
N LEU A 529 -13.86 4.35 1.60
CA LEU A 529 -14.15 3.01 2.12
C LEU A 529 -12.93 2.30 2.72
N ASP A 530 -11.78 2.41 2.05
CA ASP A 530 -10.54 1.75 2.47
C ASP A 530 -10.06 2.25 3.84
N ASP A 531 -10.24 3.54 4.15
CA ASP A 531 -9.89 4.11 5.44
C ASP A 531 -10.68 3.44 6.58
N TYR A 532 -11.97 3.18 6.38
CA TYR A 532 -12.80 2.48 7.36
C TYR A 532 -12.45 1.00 7.45
N ALA A 533 -12.37 0.34 6.31
CA ALA A 533 -12.11 -1.10 6.25
C ALA A 533 -10.78 -1.47 6.93
N TYR A 534 -9.71 -0.72 6.68
CA TYR A 534 -8.39 -1.05 7.22
C TYR A 534 -8.24 -0.63 8.68
N ILE A 535 -8.85 0.47 9.11
CA ILE A 535 -8.88 0.83 10.54
C ILE A 535 -9.69 -0.18 11.36
N ILE A 536 -10.83 -0.64 10.85
CA ILE A 536 -11.61 -1.71 11.51
C ILE A 536 -10.78 -3.00 11.62
N TRP A 537 -10.04 -3.38 10.57
CA TRP A 537 -9.11 -4.52 10.64
C TRP A 537 -8.06 -4.30 11.74
N GLY A 538 -7.42 -3.13 11.77
CA GLY A 538 -6.46 -2.77 12.82
C GLY A 538 -7.05 -2.84 14.22
N LEU A 539 -8.29 -2.39 14.43
CA LEU A 539 -9.00 -2.46 15.71
C LEU A 539 -9.30 -3.91 16.12
N ILE A 540 -9.70 -4.76 15.18
CA ILE A 540 -9.91 -6.19 15.46
C ILE A 540 -8.60 -6.86 15.88
N GLU A 541 -7.48 -6.59 15.21
CA GLU A 541 -6.19 -7.18 15.59
C GLU A 541 -5.66 -6.62 16.91
N LEU A 542 -5.89 -5.36 17.24
CA LEU A 542 -5.56 -4.78 18.54
C LEU A 542 -6.38 -5.41 19.67
N TYR A 543 -7.70 -5.64 19.43
CA TYR A 543 -8.51 -6.38 20.37
C TYR A 543 -7.97 -7.81 20.59
N GLN A 544 -7.64 -8.54 19.53
CA GLN A 544 -7.07 -9.88 19.61
C GLN A 544 -5.67 -9.90 20.27
N TYR A 545 -4.94 -8.78 20.25
CA TYR A 545 -3.64 -8.66 20.91
C TYR A 545 -3.77 -8.49 22.43
N ASN A 546 -4.61 -7.57 22.90
CA ASN A 546 -4.64 -7.20 24.32
C ASN A 546 -6.02 -7.27 24.98
N PHE A 547 -7.05 -7.65 24.24
CA PHE A 547 -8.43 -7.86 24.72
C PHE A 547 -9.07 -6.63 25.39
N ASP A 548 -8.63 -5.41 25.04
CA ASP A 548 -9.26 -4.19 25.54
C ASP A 548 -10.58 -3.92 24.79
N PRO A 549 -11.73 -3.90 25.48
CA PRO A 549 -13.05 -3.72 24.86
C PRO A 549 -13.20 -2.41 24.06
N LYS A 550 -12.40 -1.39 24.37
CA LYS A 550 -12.45 -0.09 23.64
C LYS A 550 -12.23 -0.23 22.14
N TYR A 551 -11.45 -1.25 21.69
CA TYR A 551 -11.22 -1.49 20.27
C TYR A 551 -12.45 -2.07 19.59
N LEU A 552 -13.22 -2.91 20.27
CA LEU A 552 -14.52 -3.39 19.76
C LEU A 552 -15.55 -2.24 19.70
N GLU A 553 -15.60 -1.39 20.74
CA GLU A 553 -16.49 -0.21 20.74
C GLU A 553 -16.21 0.69 19.53
N GLN A 554 -14.93 0.95 19.23
CA GLN A 554 -14.54 1.74 18.07
C GLN A 554 -14.81 1.02 16.74
N ALA A 555 -14.56 -0.29 16.66
CA ALA A 555 -14.86 -1.08 15.47
C ALA A 555 -16.37 -1.06 15.15
N ILE A 556 -17.24 -1.19 16.15
CA ILE A 556 -18.69 -1.07 15.99
C ILE A 556 -19.07 0.31 15.46
N LEU A 557 -18.58 1.39 16.09
CA LEU A 557 -18.86 2.75 15.66
C LEU A 557 -18.49 3.00 14.19
N LEU A 558 -17.31 2.54 13.77
CA LEU A 558 -16.86 2.69 12.38
C LEU A 558 -17.62 1.79 11.40
N SER A 559 -17.99 0.59 11.82
CA SER A 559 -18.84 -0.32 11.02
C SER A 559 -20.24 0.25 10.82
N ASP A 560 -20.82 0.85 11.86
CA ASP A 560 -22.13 1.51 11.75
C ASP A 560 -22.05 2.75 10.83
N TYR A 561 -20.98 3.54 10.90
CA TYR A 561 -20.76 4.66 9.99
C TYR A 561 -20.62 4.16 8.55
N GLN A 562 -19.84 3.09 8.32
CA GLN A 562 -19.66 2.46 7.01
C GLN A 562 -20.98 1.96 6.43
N LEU A 563 -21.82 1.29 7.22
CA LEU A 563 -23.15 0.82 6.81
C LEU A 563 -24.11 1.99 6.49
N ASN A 564 -24.06 3.06 7.27
CA ASN A 564 -24.95 4.19 7.06
C ASN A 564 -24.61 5.03 5.83
N HIS A 565 -23.32 5.20 5.50
CA HIS A 565 -22.87 6.16 4.50
C HIS A 565 -22.31 5.55 3.21
N PHE A 566 -21.91 4.27 3.22
CA PHE A 566 -21.29 3.65 2.06
C PHE A 566 -22.09 2.48 1.47
N TRP A 567 -23.03 1.88 2.22
CA TRP A 567 -23.76 0.71 1.78
C TRP A 567 -24.75 1.02 0.68
N ASP A 568 -24.72 0.24 -0.42
CA ASP A 568 -25.75 0.27 -1.46
C ASP A 568 -26.93 -0.61 -1.03
N LYS A 569 -28.03 0.03 -0.62
CA LYS A 569 -29.23 -0.63 -0.13
C LYS A 569 -30.01 -1.38 -1.24
N GLU A 570 -29.78 -1.03 -2.52
CA GLU A 570 -30.50 -1.61 -3.65
C GLU A 570 -29.80 -2.84 -4.22
N ASN A 571 -28.46 -2.77 -4.36
CA ASN A 571 -27.68 -3.76 -5.08
C ASN A 571 -26.62 -4.46 -4.20
N GLY A 572 -26.51 -4.11 -2.94
CA GLY A 572 -25.47 -4.61 -2.04
C GLY A 572 -24.06 -4.11 -2.38
N GLY A 573 -23.13 -4.36 -1.49
CA GLY A 573 -21.75 -3.87 -1.61
C GLY A 573 -21.59 -2.41 -1.17
N PHE A 574 -20.36 -2.03 -0.83
CA PHE A 574 -20.04 -0.67 -0.43
C PHE A 574 -19.56 0.15 -1.62
N PHE A 575 -20.09 1.37 -1.74
CA PHE A 575 -19.50 2.39 -2.58
C PHE A 575 -18.14 2.81 -2.05
N PHE A 576 -17.27 3.28 -2.93
CA PHE A 576 -15.93 3.74 -2.54
C PHE A 576 -15.96 5.06 -1.77
N THR A 577 -16.89 5.97 -2.09
CA THR A 577 -17.11 7.24 -1.41
C THR A 577 -18.40 7.24 -0.58
N SER A 578 -18.45 8.05 0.48
CA SER A 578 -19.66 8.24 1.27
C SER A 578 -20.75 8.96 0.48
N ASP A 579 -22.01 8.89 0.95
CA ASP A 579 -23.15 9.58 0.36
C ASP A 579 -23.13 11.09 0.56
N ILE A 580 -22.28 11.59 1.46
CA ILE A 580 -22.09 13.02 1.75
C ILE A 580 -20.80 13.58 1.14
N ALA A 581 -20.04 12.77 0.39
CA ALA A 581 -18.81 13.21 -0.28
C ALA A 581 -19.10 14.02 -1.54
N GLU A 582 -18.06 14.62 -2.13
CA GLU A 582 -18.13 15.28 -3.44
C GLU A 582 -18.67 14.33 -4.50
N GLU A 583 -19.64 14.81 -5.30
CA GLU A 583 -20.17 14.04 -6.42
C GLU A 583 -19.18 14.05 -7.59
N LEU A 584 -18.70 12.87 -7.97
CA LEU A 584 -17.89 12.62 -9.16
C LEU A 584 -18.78 12.12 -10.31
N LEU A 585 -18.17 11.76 -11.46
CA LEU A 585 -18.91 11.22 -12.62
C LEU A 585 -19.73 9.96 -12.28
N VAL A 586 -19.19 9.15 -11.39
CA VAL A 586 -19.83 7.94 -10.87
C VAL A 586 -19.43 7.74 -9.42
N ARG A 587 -20.33 7.16 -8.63
CA ARG A 587 -20.01 6.66 -7.31
C ARG A 587 -19.64 5.19 -7.45
N SER A 588 -18.33 4.92 -7.52
CA SER A 588 -17.78 3.61 -7.86
C SER A 588 -17.85 2.61 -6.71
N LYS A 589 -17.86 1.31 -7.05
CA LYS A 589 -17.60 0.19 -6.13
C LYS A 589 -16.31 -0.48 -6.57
N GLU A 590 -15.35 -0.61 -5.66
CA GLU A 590 -14.09 -1.31 -5.92
C GLU A 590 -14.09 -2.67 -5.21
N ILE A 591 -13.69 -3.73 -5.93
CA ILE A 591 -13.55 -5.07 -5.36
C ILE A 591 -12.24 -5.75 -5.77
N TYR A 592 -11.53 -5.22 -6.75
CA TYR A 592 -10.30 -5.83 -7.25
C TYR A 592 -9.17 -5.72 -6.22
N ASP A 593 -8.62 -6.87 -5.83
CA ASP A 593 -7.44 -6.93 -4.96
C ASP A 593 -6.18 -6.78 -5.81
N GLY A 594 -5.67 -5.55 -5.86
CA GLY A 594 -4.51 -5.13 -6.65
C GLY A 594 -3.18 -5.29 -5.92
N ALA A 595 -2.43 -4.18 -5.73
CA ALA A 595 -1.28 -4.13 -4.84
C ALA A 595 -1.71 -4.22 -3.37
N ILE A 596 -2.85 -3.61 -3.06
CA ILE A 596 -3.56 -3.72 -1.77
C ILE A 596 -4.93 -4.35 -2.00
N PRO A 597 -5.50 -5.04 -0.99
CA PRO A 597 -6.86 -5.56 -1.08
C PRO A 597 -7.87 -4.40 -1.11
N SER A 598 -9.01 -4.59 -1.77
CA SER A 598 -10.06 -3.56 -1.81
C SER A 598 -10.79 -3.41 -0.47
N GLY A 599 -11.34 -2.24 -0.22
CA GLY A 599 -12.15 -1.98 0.97
C GLY A 599 -13.35 -2.92 1.09
N ASN A 600 -14.00 -3.32 -0.02
CA ASN A 600 -15.08 -4.32 -0.01
C ASN A 600 -14.57 -5.70 0.42
N SER A 601 -13.42 -6.15 -0.10
CA SER A 601 -12.84 -7.45 0.27
C SER A 601 -12.43 -7.49 1.75
N VAL A 602 -11.85 -6.41 2.26
CA VAL A 602 -11.48 -6.31 3.68
C VAL A 602 -12.71 -6.18 4.56
N SER A 603 -13.73 -5.43 4.14
CA SER A 603 -14.99 -5.32 4.89
C SER A 603 -15.69 -6.67 5.04
N THR A 604 -15.67 -7.53 4.01
CA THR A 604 -16.20 -8.91 4.13
C THR A 604 -15.53 -9.65 5.28
N ASN A 605 -14.18 -9.59 5.38
CA ASN A 605 -13.44 -10.22 6.50
C ASN A 605 -13.77 -9.57 7.85
N ASN A 606 -13.91 -8.26 7.90
CA ASN A 606 -14.20 -7.54 9.13
C ASN A 606 -15.59 -7.89 9.67
N PHE A 607 -16.61 -7.85 8.80
CA PHE A 607 -17.98 -8.11 9.20
C PHE A 607 -18.18 -9.55 9.67
N ILE A 608 -17.59 -10.54 8.99
CA ILE A 608 -17.69 -11.93 9.48
C ILE A 608 -16.98 -12.12 10.82
N ARG A 609 -15.79 -11.53 11.01
CA ARG A 609 -15.05 -11.64 12.27
C ARG A 609 -15.75 -10.88 13.40
N LEU A 610 -16.25 -9.68 13.17
CA LEU A 610 -17.01 -8.91 14.15
C LEU A 610 -18.35 -9.62 14.49
N GLY A 611 -19.04 -10.18 13.49
CA GLY A 611 -20.24 -10.99 13.70
C GLY A 611 -19.99 -12.12 14.67
N ARG A 612 -18.89 -12.86 14.48
CA ARG A 612 -18.47 -13.95 15.39
C ARG A 612 -18.05 -13.47 16.78
N ILE A 613 -17.27 -12.37 16.88
CA ILE A 613 -16.83 -11.80 18.17
C ILE A 613 -18.05 -11.31 18.96
N LEU A 614 -18.93 -10.56 18.32
CA LEU A 614 -20.04 -9.87 18.96
C LEU A 614 -21.31 -10.71 19.08
N HIS A 615 -21.33 -11.92 18.52
CA HIS A 615 -22.51 -12.77 18.39
C HIS A 615 -23.66 -12.04 17.67
N ARG A 616 -23.33 -11.39 16.52
CA ARG A 616 -24.25 -10.60 15.71
C ARG A 616 -24.43 -11.21 14.32
N SER A 617 -25.53 -11.92 14.11
CA SER A 617 -25.86 -12.54 12.82
C SER A 617 -26.08 -11.51 11.72
N ASP A 618 -26.59 -10.32 12.03
CA ASP A 618 -26.76 -9.22 11.06
C ASP A 618 -25.43 -8.77 10.42
N TYR A 619 -24.32 -8.84 11.15
CA TYR A 619 -23.00 -8.60 10.57
C TYR A 619 -22.52 -9.74 9.66
N GLU A 620 -22.86 -10.99 10.01
CA GLU A 620 -22.60 -12.13 9.10
C GLU A 620 -23.44 -12.05 7.83
N ASP A 621 -24.69 -11.59 7.92
CA ASP A 621 -25.56 -11.36 6.77
C ASP A 621 -24.96 -10.31 5.83
N ILE A 622 -24.41 -9.19 6.34
CA ILE A 622 -23.69 -8.19 5.54
C ILE A 622 -22.47 -8.79 4.82
N ALA A 623 -21.70 -9.65 5.51
CA ALA A 623 -20.55 -10.31 4.86
C ALA A 623 -21.01 -11.25 3.73
N ASN A 624 -22.10 -11.98 3.90
CA ASN A 624 -22.68 -12.83 2.87
C ASN A 624 -23.25 -12.01 1.71
N ASP A 625 -23.94 -10.90 1.99
CA ASP A 625 -24.47 -9.99 0.97
C ASP A 625 -23.35 -9.38 0.13
N LEU A 626 -22.20 -9.03 0.74
CA LEU A 626 -21.01 -8.60 0.01
C LEU A 626 -20.54 -9.66 -0.98
N LEU A 627 -20.43 -10.92 -0.54
CA LEU A 627 -19.99 -12.02 -1.40
C LEU A 627 -21.00 -12.29 -2.55
N VAL A 628 -22.29 -12.24 -2.27
CA VAL A 628 -23.35 -12.43 -3.28
C VAL A 628 -23.36 -11.27 -4.28
N SER A 629 -23.21 -10.03 -3.80
CA SER A 629 -23.18 -8.84 -4.66
C SER A 629 -22.08 -8.91 -5.73
N PHE A 630 -20.94 -9.49 -5.39
CA PHE A 630 -19.80 -9.62 -6.30
C PHE A 630 -19.58 -11.04 -6.82
N GLY A 631 -20.50 -11.96 -6.55
CA GLY A 631 -20.36 -13.39 -6.80
C GLY A 631 -19.97 -13.76 -8.22
N ARG A 632 -20.56 -13.09 -9.25
CA ARG A 632 -20.21 -13.32 -10.65
C ARG A 632 -18.74 -13.08 -10.94
N LYS A 633 -18.15 -12.01 -10.39
CA LYS A 633 -16.74 -11.67 -10.60
C LYS A 633 -15.82 -12.65 -9.89
N ILE A 634 -16.13 -12.96 -8.62
CA ILE A 634 -15.37 -13.93 -7.82
C ILE A 634 -15.42 -15.31 -8.47
N ASN A 635 -16.60 -15.78 -8.89
CA ASN A 635 -16.78 -17.06 -9.59
C ASN A 635 -16.03 -17.14 -10.92
N ARG A 636 -15.93 -16.02 -11.63
CA ARG A 636 -15.21 -15.97 -12.92
C ARG A 636 -13.70 -16.11 -12.73
N TYR A 637 -13.11 -15.41 -11.74
CA TYR A 637 -11.65 -15.41 -11.54
C TYR A 637 -11.29 -15.04 -10.10
N GLY A 638 -11.40 -16.01 -9.18
CA GLY A 638 -11.13 -15.85 -7.74
C GLY A 638 -9.80 -15.18 -7.39
N PRO A 639 -8.66 -15.48 -8.07
CA PRO A 639 -7.36 -14.85 -7.76
C PRO A 639 -7.30 -13.31 -7.87
N ALA A 640 -8.25 -12.69 -8.55
CA ALA A 640 -8.38 -11.23 -8.58
C ALA A 640 -9.02 -10.65 -7.30
N TYR A 641 -9.49 -11.50 -6.40
CA TYR A 641 -10.25 -11.20 -5.18
C TYR A 641 -9.75 -12.04 -4.02
N ALA A 642 -8.42 -12.16 -3.87
CA ALA A 642 -7.78 -13.10 -2.95
C ALA A 642 -8.12 -12.82 -1.48
N GLN A 643 -8.35 -11.55 -1.11
CA GLN A 643 -8.79 -11.22 0.24
C GLN A 643 -10.23 -11.67 0.52
N ASN A 644 -11.12 -11.69 -0.50
CA ASN A 644 -12.42 -12.35 -0.37
C ASN A 644 -12.28 -13.87 -0.25
N LEU A 645 -11.32 -14.51 -0.95
CA LEU A 645 -11.06 -15.94 -0.75
C LEU A 645 -10.64 -16.25 0.69
N ASN A 646 -9.93 -15.34 1.37
CA ASN A 646 -9.61 -15.47 2.79
C ASN A 646 -10.87 -15.38 3.68
N ALA A 647 -11.84 -14.53 3.33
CA ALA A 647 -13.13 -14.48 4.03
C ALA A 647 -13.96 -15.73 3.78
N ILE A 648 -14.00 -16.21 2.55
CA ILE A 648 -14.71 -17.45 2.17
C ILE A 648 -14.13 -18.65 2.92
N ASP A 649 -12.78 -18.78 3.02
CA ASP A 649 -12.14 -19.83 3.82
C ASP A 649 -12.58 -19.80 5.28
N PHE A 650 -12.70 -18.59 5.86
CA PHE A 650 -13.17 -18.44 7.24
C PHE A 650 -14.66 -18.82 7.39
N ILE A 651 -15.52 -18.42 6.46
CA ILE A 651 -16.97 -18.71 6.46
C ILE A 651 -17.23 -20.21 6.26
N GLU A 652 -16.59 -20.82 5.25
CA GLU A 652 -16.74 -22.26 4.99
C GLU A 652 -16.18 -23.11 6.14
N GLY A 653 -15.20 -22.59 6.85
CA GLY A 653 -14.64 -23.17 8.06
C GLY A 653 -13.88 -24.51 7.87
N PRO A 654 -13.74 -25.26 8.97
CA PRO A 654 -14.23 -24.94 10.32
C PRO A 654 -13.58 -23.66 10.87
N SER A 655 -14.43 -22.77 11.43
CA SER A 655 -14.00 -21.59 12.18
C SER A 655 -14.54 -21.65 13.60
N TYR A 656 -13.80 -21.12 14.56
CA TYR A 656 -14.05 -21.30 15.97
C TYR A 656 -14.11 -19.99 16.73
N GLU A 657 -15.06 -19.92 17.68
CA GLU A 657 -15.11 -18.93 18.74
C GLU A 657 -14.51 -19.55 20.01
N VAL A 658 -13.38 -19.05 20.49
CA VAL A 658 -12.73 -19.56 21.70
C VAL A 658 -12.93 -18.53 22.82
N ILE A 659 -13.76 -18.88 23.82
CA ILE A 659 -14.04 -18.03 24.96
C ILE A 659 -13.17 -18.48 26.11
N VAL A 660 -12.29 -17.62 26.60
CA VAL A 660 -11.39 -17.83 27.71
C VAL A 660 -11.89 -17.02 28.91
N ILE A 661 -12.21 -17.68 30.00
CA ILE A 661 -12.71 -17.05 31.23
C ILE A 661 -11.78 -17.34 32.39
N GLY A 662 -11.13 -16.30 32.91
CA GLY A 662 -10.17 -16.48 34.00
C GLY A 662 -9.56 -15.20 34.48
N LYS A 663 -8.83 -15.25 35.58
CA LYS A 663 -8.09 -14.12 36.13
C LYS A 663 -6.87 -13.79 35.24
N THR A 664 -6.46 -12.55 35.24
CA THR A 664 -5.19 -12.12 34.64
C THR A 664 -4.03 -12.71 35.45
N ASN A 665 -3.38 -13.73 34.91
CA ASN A 665 -2.25 -14.41 35.52
C ASN A 665 -1.45 -15.20 34.48
N LYS A 666 -0.26 -15.71 34.88
CA LYS A 666 0.65 -16.46 34.00
C LYS A 666 0.01 -17.68 33.32
N LYS A 667 -0.94 -18.37 33.96
CA LYS A 667 -1.59 -19.55 33.36
C LYS A 667 -2.54 -19.13 32.24
N THR A 668 -3.29 -18.07 32.47
CA THR A 668 -4.16 -17.48 31.42
C THR A 668 -3.32 -16.95 30.25
N ASP A 669 -2.21 -16.25 30.55
CA ASP A 669 -1.30 -15.77 29.52
C ASP A 669 -0.71 -16.93 28.70
N GLN A 670 -0.35 -18.04 29.32
CA GLN A 670 0.10 -19.25 28.65
C GLN A 670 -0.94 -19.81 27.68
N VAL A 671 -2.19 -19.91 28.12
CA VAL A 671 -3.31 -20.37 27.28
C VAL A 671 -3.52 -19.44 26.09
N LEU A 672 -3.55 -18.13 26.32
CA LEU A 672 -3.73 -17.13 25.26
C LEU A 672 -2.58 -17.18 24.24
N ASN A 673 -1.33 -17.34 24.70
CA ASN A 673 -0.16 -17.45 23.84
C ASN A 673 -0.19 -18.72 22.98
N GLU A 674 -0.59 -19.86 23.54
CA GLU A 674 -0.76 -21.11 22.78
C GLU A 674 -1.86 -20.99 21.73
N LEU A 675 -3.00 -20.38 22.08
CA LEU A 675 -4.07 -20.11 21.12
C LEU A 675 -3.59 -19.18 19.99
N ASN A 676 -2.83 -18.14 20.32
CA ASN A 676 -2.30 -17.17 19.34
C ASN A 676 -1.31 -17.78 18.37
N SER A 677 -0.52 -18.76 18.81
CA SER A 677 0.48 -19.45 17.98
C SER A 677 -0.07 -20.66 17.23
N PHE A 678 -1.36 -20.95 17.30
CA PHE A 678 -1.95 -22.11 16.62
C PHE A 678 -1.79 -22.05 15.11
N LYS A 679 -1.66 -23.21 14.45
CA LYS A 679 -1.26 -23.38 13.05
C LYS A 679 -2.14 -22.65 11.99
N HIS A 680 -3.30 -22.15 12.37
CA HIS A 680 -4.17 -21.38 11.49
C HIS A 680 -4.95 -20.30 12.25
N ASP A 681 -5.36 -19.26 11.54
CA ASP A 681 -6.09 -18.10 12.09
C ASP A 681 -7.60 -18.14 11.81
N ARG A 682 -8.17 -19.37 11.66
CA ARG A 682 -9.61 -19.60 11.53
C ARG A 682 -10.29 -19.68 12.90
N LYS A 683 -9.91 -18.80 13.81
CA LYS A 683 -10.49 -18.66 15.13
C LYS A 683 -10.48 -17.21 15.56
N ILE A 684 -11.38 -16.89 16.43
CA ILE A 684 -11.37 -15.65 17.20
C ILE A 684 -11.32 -16.01 18.69
N VAL A 685 -10.63 -15.19 19.48
CA VAL A 685 -10.52 -15.40 20.92
C VAL A 685 -11.26 -14.26 21.63
N ILE A 686 -12.10 -14.63 22.59
CA ILE A 686 -12.82 -13.71 23.46
C ILE A 686 -12.31 -13.97 24.88
N TYR A 687 -11.62 -13.01 25.48
CA TYR A 687 -11.09 -13.13 26.83
C TYR A 687 -11.89 -12.30 27.82
N ILE A 688 -12.35 -12.95 28.90
CA ILE A 688 -13.14 -12.34 29.97
C ILE A 688 -12.41 -12.54 31.31
N ASN A 689 -12.15 -11.43 31.97
CA ASN A 689 -11.63 -11.39 33.33
C ASN A 689 -12.55 -10.53 34.23
N ASP A 690 -12.19 -10.38 35.50
CA ASP A 690 -12.99 -9.58 36.44
C ASP A 690 -13.02 -8.10 36.06
N ASP A 691 -11.95 -7.56 35.44
CA ASP A 691 -11.81 -6.13 35.11
C ASP A 691 -12.62 -5.73 33.86
N ASN A 692 -12.73 -6.62 32.86
CA ASN A 692 -13.39 -6.31 31.59
C ASN A 692 -14.81 -6.89 31.47
N ARG A 693 -15.24 -7.77 32.38
CA ARG A 693 -16.51 -8.55 32.30
C ARG A 693 -17.72 -7.64 32.07
N GLU A 694 -17.86 -6.58 32.85
CA GLU A 694 -19.02 -5.67 32.74
C GLU A 694 -19.11 -5.04 31.35
N LYS A 695 -18.00 -4.51 30.85
CA LYS A 695 -17.91 -3.92 29.51
C LYS A 695 -18.14 -4.96 28.40
N MET A 696 -17.51 -6.12 28.51
CA MET A 696 -17.66 -7.21 27.54
C MET A 696 -19.09 -7.73 27.49
N THR A 697 -19.76 -7.92 28.66
CA THR A 697 -21.16 -8.36 28.74
C THR A 697 -22.11 -7.32 28.12
N LYS A 698 -21.80 -6.04 28.27
CA LYS A 698 -22.58 -4.97 27.64
C LYS A 698 -22.43 -4.97 26.12
N LEU A 699 -21.23 -5.19 25.59
CA LEU A 699 -20.95 -5.28 24.15
C LEU A 699 -21.46 -6.58 23.53
N ILE A 700 -21.35 -7.67 24.29
CA ILE A 700 -21.67 -9.04 23.86
C ILE A 700 -22.62 -9.64 24.89
N PRO A 701 -23.95 -9.37 24.82
CA PRO A 701 -24.91 -9.80 25.82
C PRO A 701 -24.96 -11.33 26.07
N PHE A 702 -24.65 -12.11 25.05
CA PHE A 702 -24.53 -13.55 25.13
C PHE A 702 -23.54 -14.03 26.24
N LEU A 703 -22.52 -13.25 26.56
CA LEU A 703 -21.52 -13.57 27.58
C LEU A 703 -22.06 -13.58 29.01
N GLN A 704 -23.25 -13.01 29.27
CA GLN A 704 -23.91 -13.06 30.58
C GLN A 704 -24.27 -14.50 31.02
N HIS A 705 -24.41 -15.43 30.06
CA HIS A 705 -24.75 -16.84 30.34
C HIS A 705 -23.54 -17.67 30.77
N PHE A 706 -22.32 -17.14 30.66
CA PHE A 706 -21.11 -17.83 31.08
C PHE A 706 -20.82 -17.57 32.57
N PRO A 707 -20.61 -18.64 33.37
CA PRO A 707 -20.36 -18.49 34.80
C PRO A 707 -19.05 -17.75 35.08
N GLN A 708 -19.00 -17.08 36.23
CA GLN A 708 -17.76 -16.55 36.76
C GLN A 708 -17.02 -17.70 37.45
N HIS A 709 -15.79 -17.95 37.03
CA HIS A 709 -14.94 -18.97 37.63
C HIS A 709 -13.95 -18.32 38.61
N LYS A 710 -13.82 -18.95 39.78
CA LYS A 710 -12.91 -18.50 40.85
C LYS A 710 -11.54 -19.18 40.82
N ASP A 711 -11.40 -20.18 39.95
CA ASP A 711 -10.20 -20.99 39.82
C ASP A 711 -8.97 -20.18 39.43
N SER A 712 -7.77 -20.69 39.71
CA SER A 712 -6.52 -20.09 39.27
C SER A 712 -6.23 -20.38 37.80
N GLU A 713 -6.84 -21.39 37.24
CA GLU A 713 -6.73 -21.79 35.84
C GLU A 713 -7.93 -21.28 35.04
N PRO A 714 -7.73 -20.79 33.82
CA PRO A 714 -8.85 -20.32 33.03
C PRO A 714 -9.70 -21.50 32.53
N TRP A 715 -10.99 -21.26 32.36
CA TRP A 715 -11.90 -22.14 31.66
C TRP A 715 -12.01 -21.73 30.20
N ILE A 716 -11.94 -22.69 29.29
CA ILE A 716 -11.92 -22.49 27.85
C ILE A 716 -13.16 -23.18 27.25
N TYR A 717 -13.93 -22.41 26.51
CA TYR A 717 -15.06 -22.85 25.72
C TYR A 717 -14.68 -22.76 24.24
N VAL A 718 -14.73 -23.88 23.53
CA VAL A 718 -14.55 -23.93 22.09
C VAL A 718 -15.91 -24.04 21.45
N CYS A 719 -16.29 -23.03 20.69
CA CYS A 719 -17.59 -22.97 20.04
C CYS A 719 -17.40 -22.99 18.51
N LYS A 720 -18.38 -23.55 17.81
CA LYS A 720 -18.48 -23.58 16.37
C LYS A 720 -19.89 -23.19 15.97
N ASN A 721 -20.05 -22.16 15.16
CA ASN A 721 -21.37 -21.63 14.80
C ASN A 721 -22.23 -21.34 16.02
N PHE A 722 -21.66 -20.69 17.03
CA PHE A 722 -22.29 -20.31 18.30
C PHE A 722 -22.75 -21.51 19.20
N THR A 723 -22.40 -22.73 18.85
CA THR A 723 -22.63 -23.90 19.67
C THR A 723 -21.34 -24.34 20.35
N CYS A 724 -21.30 -24.34 21.68
CA CYS A 724 -20.08 -24.59 22.45
C CYS A 724 -20.00 -26.03 22.93
N GLU A 725 -18.81 -26.62 22.89
CA GLU A 725 -18.45 -27.84 23.55
C GLU A 725 -18.42 -27.65 25.10
N LEU A 726 -18.37 -28.74 25.84
CA LEU A 726 -18.20 -28.65 27.29
C LEU A 726 -16.89 -27.94 27.64
N PRO A 727 -16.93 -27.00 28.61
CA PRO A 727 -15.73 -26.24 28.97
C PRO A 727 -14.62 -27.15 29.51
N THR A 728 -13.40 -26.73 29.27
CA THR A 728 -12.20 -27.46 29.69
C THR A 728 -11.12 -26.51 30.20
N GLN A 729 -10.25 -27.01 31.07
CA GLN A 729 -8.99 -26.37 31.47
C GLN A 729 -7.78 -27.07 30.80
N ASP A 730 -8.04 -28.17 30.09
CA ASP A 730 -7.02 -28.95 29.38
C ASP A 730 -6.75 -28.37 28.00
N LEU A 731 -5.57 -27.80 27.84
CA LEU A 731 -5.14 -27.16 26.61
C LEU A 731 -4.94 -28.14 25.43
N GLU A 732 -4.54 -29.38 25.71
CA GLU A 732 -4.40 -30.42 24.67
C GLU A 732 -5.75 -30.77 24.07
N LYS A 733 -6.79 -30.89 24.94
CA LYS A 733 -8.15 -31.06 24.46
C LYS A 733 -8.66 -29.90 23.63
N VAL A 734 -8.28 -28.66 23.99
CA VAL A 734 -8.60 -27.46 23.17
C VAL A 734 -7.97 -27.59 21.79
N LYS A 735 -6.69 -27.95 21.70
CA LYS A 735 -5.99 -28.16 20.41
C LYS A 735 -6.66 -29.22 19.56
N GLU A 736 -7.04 -30.35 20.15
CA GLU A 736 -7.80 -31.41 19.45
C GLU A 736 -9.13 -30.89 18.88
N LEU A 737 -9.84 -30.04 19.63
CA LEU A 737 -11.11 -29.48 19.19
C LEU A 737 -10.92 -28.50 18.04
N LEU A 738 -9.84 -27.72 18.03
CA LEU A 738 -9.50 -26.76 16.97
C LEU A 738 -8.95 -27.45 15.70
N GLU A 739 -8.61 -28.73 15.76
CA GLU A 739 -8.15 -29.53 14.61
C GLU A 739 -9.28 -30.31 13.91
N LYS A 740 -10.44 -30.42 14.54
CA LYS A 740 -11.66 -31.07 14.01
C LYS A 740 -12.45 -30.13 13.11
#